data_ca84c3d27877ee5fd515def44bee1600
#
_entry.id   ca84c3d27877ee5fd515def44bee1600
#
_cell.length_a   1.000
_cell.length_b   1.000
_cell.length_c   1.000
_cell.angle_alpha   90.00
_cell.angle_beta   90.00
_cell.angle_gamma   90.00
#
_symmetry.space_group_name_H-M   'P 1'
#
loop_
_entity.id
_entity.type
_entity.pdbx_description
1 polymer ?
#
loop_
_entity_poly.entity_id
_entity_poly.type
_entity_poly.pdbx_seq_one_letter_code
_entity_poly.pdbx_strand_id
1 'polypeptide(L)'
;MKLHTATILLTIAGLLIFGCASSDEVQLQDATQQSGVAQTGEASSFELNELEYFQNRGVGVMPFLDTSPESHQSGIIIVTHGTRLATNGDLRLEATPGQWAPMPVQHERVVDHENQSVTTTLSYPDSSQHMQGFNPIYYPDLHFYYDVTVSTDGEEIHVRVDLDRPMPEEFIGDVGFIMEFYPYDLFGKSWNVDGQTGIFPREPSGVTVDDDCEPKPEIVPTGEFKIYRPIPNHCGQAEPMATGKTVTIAPEIDEYRMQIETQHGELELLDQRVQHQNGWFIVRSTVEAGATDGAIEWTIRPNVIPDWISDPVMQYSMVGYHPAQEKVAVIETDPNDNFNTEMQLRKLDADGRHQVVKSEVPEEWGDYLRYRYFHFDFSEVTDEGMYQLVMGDQESEVFQIAHDVYDQNVWQPTLDYFLPVQMGHMRVKEKYRLWHDASHLDDALMAPTDIDHFDGYIQGPSTLTDFEPLEHVPGLDRGGWYDAGDEDFRVESQSGEVFMLSAAYDEFNVLRDNTLIDQDLRLVEIREPDGQPDILQQIEHGLLTVVGGYQALGRLYRGIIVPTLTQYVMGGDFSGQTDNLIYDPDLELHERTKTHSGMPDDRWVFTEENPSREYNTIADIAASVNSMRGFNDEMAEDALTAAVELWNVDRELNDGSRRNKVRAAVELYRATGDDEYRDYILESRDFIIDNFRSIGWAVSRVVHDIDDPALTSDMRSAAADFYADIQESMQDTPYGLSFDMQLWGRGWTLQGEGVRQYFLHKAFPEVFDKEYLLNVIHFVLGRQPGSNNQSYASGVGARSKTSAYGINRMNYSFIPGGVIVGTALIQPDFPELKEFPYLWQQSEYVMGGGASNFMFLALAAHDLLNE
;
A
#
# COMPACT_ATOMS: atom_id res chain seq x y z
N MET A 1 3.76 42.15 -11.67
CA MET A 1 3.39 41.58 -10.38
C MET A 1 3.34 40.07 -10.59
N LYS A 2 4.33 39.37 -10.12
CA LYS A 2 4.48 37.92 -10.36
C LYS A 2 3.88 37.23 -9.15
N LEU A 3 2.79 36.50 -9.35
CA LEU A 3 2.35 35.44 -8.42
C LEU A 3 3.26 34.23 -8.60
N HIS A 4 3.88 33.81 -7.55
CA HIS A 4 4.52 32.49 -7.47
C HIS A 4 3.46 31.50 -6.96
N THR A 5 2.98 30.70 -7.86
CA THR A 5 2.21 29.50 -7.50
C THR A 5 3.24 28.43 -7.11
N ALA A 6 3.32 28.11 -5.86
CA ALA A 6 4.03 26.92 -5.40
C ALA A 6 3.10 25.73 -5.63
N THR A 7 3.38 24.96 -6.65
CA THR A 7 2.71 23.67 -6.88
C THR A 7 3.38 22.66 -5.96
N ILE A 8 2.70 22.29 -4.89
CA ILE A 8 3.06 21.12 -4.09
C ILE A 8 2.57 19.92 -4.90
N LEU A 9 3.49 19.15 -5.47
CA LEU A 9 3.17 17.86 -6.05
C LEU A 9 2.96 16.87 -4.88
N LEU A 10 1.71 16.62 -4.53
CA LEU A 10 1.33 15.42 -3.81
C LEU A 10 1.53 14.23 -4.76
N THR A 11 2.41 13.34 -4.38
CA THR A 11 2.61 12.05 -5.05
C THR A 11 1.68 11.04 -4.39
N ILE A 12 0.47 10.97 -4.91
CA ILE A 12 -0.54 9.99 -4.51
C ILE A 12 -0.16 8.61 -5.03
N ALA A 13 -0.50 7.60 -4.28
CA ALA A 13 -0.42 6.18 -4.58
C ALA A 13 -1.20 5.72 -5.83
N GLY A 14 -1.06 6.44 -6.89
CA GLY A 14 -1.38 6.02 -8.24
C GLY A 14 -0.10 5.68 -8.99
N LEU A 15 1.01 5.50 -8.29
CA LEU A 15 2.29 5.20 -8.88
C LEU A 15 2.55 3.71 -8.95
N LEU A 16 1.67 3.07 -9.54
CA LEU A 16 2.07 1.95 -10.35
C LEU A 16 2.24 2.50 -11.70
N ILE A 17 3.41 2.62 -12.12
CA ILE A 17 3.82 2.76 -13.49
C ILE A 17 4.81 3.87 -13.62
N PHE A 18 6.01 3.43 -13.81
CA PHE A 18 6.92 3.93 -14.83
C PHE A 18 6.88 5.45 -15.10
N GLY A 19 7.19 6.19 -14.09
CA GLY A 19 7.53 7.58 -14.28
C GLY A 19 8.65 7.93 -13.33
N CYS A 20 9.90 7.79 -13.76
CA CYS A 20 11.00 8.40 -13.03
C CYS A 20 10.71 9.88 -12.86
N ALA A 21 10.34 10.29 -11.68
CA ALA A 21 10.52 11.66 -11.27
C ALA A 21 12.02 11.92 -11.20
N SER A 22 12.47 12.95 -11.90
CA SER A 22 13.83 13.43 -11.79
C SER A 22 14.13 13.73 -10.32
N SER A 23 15.12 13.03 -9.79
CA SER A 23 15.73 13.37 -8.50
C SER A 23 16.27 14.78 -8.57
N ASP A 24 15.61 15.74 -7.93
CA ASP A 24 16.31 16.92 -7.45
C ASP A 24 17.06 16.47 -6.19
N GLU A 25 18.39 16.48 -6.30
CA GLU A 25 19.33 16.19 -5.22
C GLU A 25 19.02 17.08 -4.01
N VAL A 26 18.36 16.52 -3.01
CA VAL A 26 18.57 16.96 -1.65
C VAL A 26 19.85 16.27 -1.19
N GLN A 27 20.92 17.00 -1.11
CA GLN A 27 22.16 16.54 -0.50
C GLN A 27 21.88 16.17 0.95
N LEU A 28 21.68 14.89 1.21
CA LEU A 28 21.91 14.31 2.53
C LEU A 28 23.42 14.38 2.77
N GLN A 29 23.81 15.18 3.75
CA GLN A 29 25.17 15.19 4.24
C GLN A 29 25.49 13.81 4.82
N ASP A 30 26.61 13.26 4.41
CA ASP A 30 27.23 12.04 4.92
C ASP A 30 27.11 11.95 6.46
N ALA A 31 26.18 11.14 6.93
CA ALA A 31 26.16 10.63 8.29
C ALA A 31 26.80 9.23 8.31
N THR A 32 28.04 9.17 7.88
CA THR A 32 28.86 7.98 8.06
C THR A 32 29.74 8.16 9.29
N GLN A 33 29.57 7.26 10.23
CA GLN A 33 30.43 6.88 11.33
C GLN A 33 30.56 7.85 12.52
N GLN A 34 29.73 7.61 13.53
CA GLN A 34 30.29 7.60 14.90
C GLN A 34 29.71 6.40 15.66
N SER A 35 30.59 5.46 15.95
CA SER A 35 30.39 4.33 16.84
C SER A 35 30.00 4.80 18.24
N GLY A 36 28.75 4.54 18.65
CA GLY A 36 28.31 4.75 20.01
C GLY A 36 29.06 3.85 20.99
N VAL A 37 29.73 4.46 21.93
CA VAL A 37 30.37 3.78 23.08
C VAL A 37 29.24 3.31 24.02
N ALA A 38 29.18 2.02 24.31
CA ALA A 38 28.32 1.45 25.32
C ALA A 38 28.53 2.15 26.69
N GLN A 39 27.51 2.87 27.16
CA GLN A 39 27.46 3.39 28.52
C GLN A 39 26.89 2.32 29.44
N THR A 40 27.67 1.93 30.41
CA THR A 40 27.28 1.04 31.51
C THR A 40 26.59 1.84 32.62
N GLY A 41 25.30 1.55 32.84
CA GLY A 41 24.68 1.60 34.14
C GLY A 41 24.48 2.96 34.82
N GLU A 42 23.77 3.91 34.17
CA GLU A 42 23.05 4.99 34.87
C GLU A 42 21.55 4.78 34.69
N ALA A 43 20.72 5.28 35.63
CA ALA A 43 19.27 5.19 35.50
C ALA A 43 18.85 5.80 34.14
N SER A 44 18.23 5.02 33.28
CA SER A 44 17.88 5.46 31.92
C SER A 44 16.86 6.60 32.03
N SER A 45 17.19 7.76 31.51
CA SER A 45 16.30 8.93 31.38
C SER A 45 15.88 9.10 29.92
N PHE A 46 14.73 9.72 29.71
CA PHE A 46 14.37 10.18 28.36
C PHE A 46 15.31 11.32 27.95
N GLU A 47 15.86 11.20 26.76
CA GLU A 47 16.69 12.23 26.15
C GLU A 47 16.26 12.46 24.70
N LEU A 48 16.27 13.71 24.26
CA LEU A 48 16.05 14.08 22.87
C LEU A 48 17.31 13.73 22.06
N ASN A 49 17.25 12.73 21.21
CA ASN A 49 18.38 12.20 20.47
C ASN A 49 18.67 13.02 19.18
N GLU A 50 19.73 12.63 18.46
CA GLU A 50 20.14 13.30 17.22
C GLU A 50 19.15 13.09 16.05
N LEU A 51 18.28 12.08 16.13
CA LEU A 51 17.18 11.83 15.20
C LEU A 51 15.90 12.59 15.58
N GLU A 52 16.01 13.52 16.54
CA GLU A 52 14.99 14.45 16.96
C GLU A 52 13.72 13.81 17.56
N TYR A 53 13.89 12.67 18.25
CA TYR A 53 12.81 12.07 19.06
C TYR A 53 13.32 11.74 20.48
N PHE A 54 12.40 11.65 21.43
CA PHE A 54 12.72 11.30 22.82
C PHE A 54 12.92 9.80 22.93
N GLN A 55 14.07 9.41 23.39
CA GLN A 55 14.46 8.01 23.52
C GLN A 55 14.78 7.64 24.96
N ASN A 56 14.30 6.49 25.39
CA ASN A 56 14.75 5.77 26.58
C ASN A 56 14.86 4.28 26.22
N ARG A 57 15.31 3.44 27.15
CA ARG A 57 15.51 2.00 26.90
C ARG A 57 14.22 1.34 26.39
N GLY A 58 14.19 0.87 25.15
CA GLY A 58 13.05 0.23 24.50
C GLY A 58 11.87 1.15 24.19
N VAL A 59 11.94 2.44 24.49
CA VAL A 59 10.85 3.40 24.28
C VAL A 59 11.31 4.57 23.42
N GLY A 60 10.53 4.91 22.39
CA GLY A 60 10.72 6.09 21.55
C GLY A 60 9.43 6.90 21.46
N VAL A 61 9.51 8.23 21.68
CA VAL A 61 8.40 9.16 21.49
C VAL A 61 8.78 10.15 20.40
N MET A 62 8.09 10.09 19.27
CA MET A 62 8.41 10.76 18.01
C MET A 62 7.41 11.86 17.74
N PRO A 63 7.72 13.15 18.03
CA PRO A 63 6.79 14.25 17.86
C PRO A 63 6.90 14.84 16.46
N PHE A 64 5.85 14.73 15.65
CA PHE A 64 5.66 15.39 14.36
C PHE A 64 6.85 15.26 13.39
N LEU A 65 7.47 14.07 13.36
CA LEU A 65 8.46 13.72 12.34
C LEU A 65 7.81 13.47 10.99
N ASP A 66 6.54 13.13 11.01
CA ASP A 66 5.69 13.00 9.86
C ASP A 66 4.31 13.60 10.17
N THR A 67 3.72 14.24 9.18
CA THR A 67 2.40 14.87 9.26
C THR A 67 1.42 14.31 8.23
N SER A 68 1.76 13.19 7.59
CA SER A 68 0.87 12.54 6.64
C SER A 68 -0.15 11.65 7.37
N PRO A 69 -1.40 12.09 7.54
CA PRO A 69 -2.43 11.27 8.20
C PRO A 69 -2.88 10.08 7.37
N GLU A 70 -2.70 10.12 6.06
CA GLU A 70 -3.00 9.00 5.16
C GLU A 70 -2.23 7.75 5.53
N SER A 71 -1.02 7.91 6.04
CA SER A 71 -0.19 6.81 6.49
C SER A 71 -0.47 6.39 7.93
N HIS A 72 -1.40 7.02 8.65
CA HIS A 72 -1.61 6.85 10.09
C HIS A 72 -0.30 6.96 10.91
N GLN A 73 0.55 7.90 10.53
CA GLN A 73 1.87 8.13 11.12
C GLN A 73 2.08 9.60 11.48
N SER A 74 1.01 10.35 11.62
CA SER A 74 1.06 11.77 11.95
C SER A 74 1.18 12.01 13.46
N GLY A 75 1.53 13.24 13.83
CA GLY A 75 1.49 13.72 15.19
C GLY A 75 2.54 13.07 16.11
N ILE A 76 2.13 12.80 17.35
CA ILE A 76 2.99 12.11 18.32
C ILE A 76 2.80 10.60 18.14
N ILE A 77 3.93 9.91 17.97
CA ILE A 77 4.01 8.45 17.84
C ILE A 77 4.75 7.90 19.05
N ILE A 78 4.28 6.76 19.59
CA ILE A 78 4.95 6.09 20.71
C ILE A 78 5.23 4.64 20.33
N VAL A 79 6.52 4.31 20.31
CA VAL A 79 7.03 2.94 20.17
C VAL A 79 7.48 2.45 21.54
N THR A 80 6.97 1.31 21.99
CA THR A 80 7.36 0.67 23.23
C THR A 80 7.85 -0.75 22.96
N HIS A 81 9.08 -1.07 23.35
CA HIS A 81 9.64 -2.43 23.30
C HIS A 81 9.40 -3.15 21.94
N GLY A 82 9.74 -2.45 20.84
CA GLY A 82 9.60 -2.99 19.49
C GLY A 82 8.18 -2.95 18.90
N THR A 83 7.21 -2.34 19.59
CA THR A 83 5.82 -2.19 19.11
C THR A 83 5.42 -0.72 19.08
N ARG A 84 4.96 -0.21 17.95
CA ARG A 84 4.29 1.09 17.90
C ARG A 84 2.90 0.94 18.51
N LEU A 85 2.77 1.36 19.75
CA LEU A 85 1.53 1.19 20.53
C LEU A 85 0.53 2.32 20.30
N ALA A 86 1.04 3.55 20.09
CA ALA A 86 0.21 4.72 19.86
C ALA A 86 0.72 5.58 18.70
N THR A 87 -0.19 6.30 18.06
CA THR A 87 0.07 7.17 16.91
C THR A 87 -0.90 8.36 16.89
N ASN A 88 -0.69 9.29 15.94
CA ASN A 88 -1.60 10.39 15.64
C ASN A 88 -1.97 11.25 16.85
N GLY A 89 -1.02 11.44 17.78
CA GLY A 89 -1.22 12.36 18.90
C GLY A 89 -1.29 13.82 18.42
N ASP A 90 -2.51 14.38 18.31
CA ASP A 90 -2.75 15.71 17.77
C ASP A 90 -4.10 16.28 18.22
N LEU A 91 -4.29 17.57 17.94
CA LEU A 91 -5.56 18.26 18.17
C LEU A 91 -6.52 18.02 17.02
N ARG A 92 -7.72 17.54 17.33
CA ARG A 92 -8.74 17.18 16.34
C ARG A 92 -10.12 17.67 16.69
N LEU A 93 -10.93 17.90 15.64
CA LEU A 93 -12.37 17.96 15.74
C LEU A 93 -12.94 16.55 15.59
N GLU A 94 -13.59 16.04 16.62
CA GLU A 94 -14.27 14.75 16.56
C GLU A 94 -15.64 14.87 15.88
N ALA A 95 -16.18 13.71 15.50
CA ALA A 95 -17.35 13.59 14.63
C ALA A 95 -17.14 14.12 13.21
N THR A 96 -15.90 14.07 12.69
CA THR A 96 -15.69 14.15 11.24
C THR A 96 -16.14 12.86 10.59
N PRO A 97 -16.95 12.92 9.53
CA PRO A 97 -17.33 11.72 8.81
C PRO A 97 -16.14 11.13 8.04
N GLY A 98 -16.03 9.80 8.00
CA GLY A 98 -15.01 9.09 7.26
C GLY A 98 -13.94 8.45 8.15
N GLN A 99 -13.04 7.72 7.50
CA GLN A 99 -11.96 6.96 8.16
C GLN A 99 -10.65 7.74 8.31
N TRP A 100 -10.63 8.99 7.87
CA TRP A 100 -9.43 9.79 7.74
C TRP A 100 -9.35 10.84 8.84
N ALA A 101 -8.16 11.03 9.36
CA ALA A 101 -7.90 12.12 10.28
C ALA A 101 -7.77 13.47 9.54
N PRO A 102 -8.13 14.59 10.17
CA PRO A 102 -7.82 15.91 9.63
C PRO A 102 -6.33 16.06 9.33
N MET A 103 -6.01 16.81 8.28
CA MET A 103 -4.63 17.11 7.89
C MET A 103 -4.29 18.53 8.36
N PRO A 104 -3.66 18.70 9.53
CA PRO A 104 -3.17 20.01 9.92
C PRO A 104 -2.04 20.44 8.98
N VAL A 105 -1.92 21.74 8.76
CA VAL A 105 -0.81 22.31 8.01
C VAL A 105 0.32 22.63 8.97
N GLN A 106 1.45 21.94 8.82
CA GLN A 106 2.65 22.24 9.61
C GLN A 106 3.36 23.50 9.05
N HIS A 107 3.65 24.44 9.90
CA HIS A 107 4.31 25.71 9.55
C HIS A 107 5.78 25.73 9.99
N GLU A 108 6.03 25.31 11.23
CA GLU A 108 7.36 25.33 11.82
C GLU A 108 7.51 24.15 12.80
N ARG A 109 8.70 23.59 12.89
CA ARG A 109 9.07 22.61 13.90
C ARG A 109 10.42 23.02 14.50
N VAL A 110 10.45 23.29 15.79
CA VAL A 110 11.62 23.76 16.53
C VAL A 110 12.08 22.68 17.50
N VAL A 111 13.33 22.28 17.36
CA VAL A 111 13.97 21.27 18.21
C VAL A 111 14.94 21.98 19.15
N ASP A 112 14.77 21.84 20.45
CA ASP A 112 15.57 22.46 21.49
C ASP A 112 16.22 21.38 22.38
N HIS A 113 17.43 20.99 22.03
CA HIS A 113 18.19 20.00 22.81
C HIS A 113 18.62 20.50 24.20
N GLU A 114 18.72 21.83 24.41
CA GLU A 114 19.09 22.39 25.71
C GLU A 114 17.94 22.23 26.72
N ASN A 115 16.72 22.49 26.26
CA ASN A 115 15.51 22.41 27.08
C ASN A 115 14.77 21.05 26.90
N GLN A 116 15.36 20.12 26.13
CA GLN A 116 14.76 18.80 25.85
C GLN A 116 13.31 18.93 25.41
N SER A 117 13.06 19.72 24.36
CA SER A 117 11.70 19.99 23.84
C SER A 117 11.66 20.06 22.32
N VAL A 118 10.51 19.70 21.78
CA VAL A 118 10.15 19.88 20.36
C VAL A 118 8.81 20.60 20.31
N THR A 119 8.77 21.75 19.65
CA THR A 119 7.54 22.53 19.44
C THR A 119 7.20 22.55 17.96
N THR A 120 5.98 22.16 17.63
CA THR A 120 5.46 22.16 16.25
C THR A 120 4.28 23.12 16.17
N THR A 121 4.40 24.13 15.28
CA THR A 121 3.33 25.09 14.98
C THR A 121 2.50 24.57 13.82
N LEU A 122 1.21 24.45 14.04
CA LEU A 122 0.23 23.86 13.13
C LEU A 122 -0.93 24.82 12.91
N SER A 123 -1.66 24.65 11.81
CA SER A 123 -2.97 25.26 11.63
C SER A 123 -4.03 24.22 11.30
N TYR A 124 -5.22 24.39 11.87
CA TYR A 124 -6.36 23.55 11.55
C TYR A 124 -6.93 23.98 10.19
N PRO A 125 -7.21 23.06 9.27
CA PRO A 125 -7.73 23.37 7.96
C PRO A 125 -9.19 23.86 8.02
N ASP A 126 -9.54 24.78 7.15
CA ASP A 126 -10.89 25.31 7.02
C ASP A 126 -11.65 24.71 5.83
N SER A 127 -12.86 25.20 5.60
CA SER A 127 -13.75 24.74 4.54
C SER A 127 -13.18 24.87 3.11
N SER A 128 -12.08 25.59 2.90
CA SER A 128 -11.39 25.62 1.61
C SER A 128 -10.68 24.30 1.27
N GLN A 129 -10.49 23.45 2.26
CA GLN A 129 -9.88 22.13 2.13
C GLN A 129 -10.90 20.98 2.01
N HIS A 130 -12.20 21.33 1.86
CA HIS A 130 -13.25 20.32 1.66
C HIS A 130 -12.91 19.36 0.55
N MET A 131 -13.00 18.06 0.85
CA MET A 131 -12.89 16.96 -0.11
C MET A 131 -11.66 17.06 -1.02
N GLN A 132 -10.57 17.72 -0.55
CA GLN A 132 -9.36 17.86 -1.34
C GLN A 132 -8.36 16.75 -1.04
N GLY A 133 -7.77 16.22 -2.11
CA GLY A 133 -6.78 15.16 -2.02
C GLY A 133 -7.37 13.87 -1.46
N PHE A 134 -6.55 13.06 -0.84
CA PHE A 134 -6.94 11.81 -0.16
C PHE A 134 -7.64 12.02 1.18
N ASN A 135 -8.08 13.21 1.48
CA ASN A 135 -8.75 13.51 2.74
C ASN A 135 -10.19 13.93 2.52
N PRO A 136 -11.10 12.97 2.32
CA PRO A 136 -12.51 13.24 2.02
C PRO A 136 -13.27 13.73 3.25
N ILE A 137 -12.80 14.80 3.88
CA ILE A 137 -13.39 15.39 5.07
C ILE A 137 -14.09 16.69 4.70
N TYR A 138 -15.25 16.92 5.30
CA TYR A 138 -15.91 18.22 5.32
C TYR A 138 -15.41 19.01 6.53
N TYR A 139 -14.47 19.91 6.30
CA TYR A 139 -13.99 20.80 7.34
C TYR A 139 -15.04 21.86 7.64
N PRO A 140 -15.30 22.17 8.92
CA PRO A 140 -16.13 23.30 9.27
C PRO A 140 -15.41 24.61 8.95
N ASP A 141 -16.13 25.75 9.01
CA ASP A 141 -15.52 27.08 8.94
C ASP A 141 -14.82 27.42 10.27
N LEU A 142 -13.81 26.60 10.56
CA LEU A 142 -13.00 26.65 11.79
C LEU A 142 -11.53 26.68 11.39
N HIS A 143 -10.89 27.85 11.53
CA HIS A 143 -9.48 28.01 11.25
C HIS A 143 -8.77 28.68 12.44
N PHE A 144 -7.73 28.03 12.95
CA PHE A 144 -6.90 28.52 14.06
C PHE A 144 -5.49 27.97 13.96
N TYR A 145 -4.55 28.66 14.62
CA TYR A 145 -3.18 28.19 14.80
C TYR A 145 -3.01 27.61 16.20
N TYR A 146 -2.16 26.61 16.31
CA TYR A 146 -1.82 26.03 17.59
C TYR A 146 -0.40 25.50 17.60
N ASP A 147 0.20 25.50 18.78
CA ASP A 147 1.51 24.92 19.04
C ASP A 147 1.33 23.63 19.86
N VAL A 148 1.99 22.55 19.45
CA VAL A 148 2.14 21.34 20.23
C VAL A 148 3.58 21.25 20.69
N THR A 149 3.81 21.40 22.00
CA THR A 149 5.13 21.25 22.61
C THR A 149 5.22 19.93 23.33
N VAL A 150 6.17 19.10 22.92
CA VAL A 150 6.53 17.84 23.60
C VAL A 150 7.88 18.05 24.29
N SER A 151 7.98 17.70 25.57
CA SER A 151 9.20 17.87 26.36
C SER A 151 9.38 16.74 27.36
N THR A 152 10.58 16.65 27.95
CA THR A 152 10.85 15.71 29.02
C THR A 152 11.69 16.36 30.13
N ASP A 153 11.46 15.91 31.35
CA ASP A 153 12.31 16.18 32.53
C ASP A 153 13.28 15.00 32.84
N GLY A 154 13.27 14.00 31.95
CA GLY A 154 14.05 12.76 32.07
C GLY A 154 13.23 11.57 32.58
N GLU A 155 12.18 11.77 33.35
CA GLU A 155 11.33 10.68 33.88
C GLU A 155 10.02 10.51 33.08
N GLU A 156 9.44 11.62 32.61
CA GLU A 156 8.14 11.69 32.00
C GLU A 156 8.18 12.46 30.67
N ILE A 157 7.17 12.26 29.85
CA ILE A 157 6.93 13.03 28.62
C ILE A 157 5.76 13.97 28.87
N HIS A 158 5.97 15.25 28.64
CA HIS A 158 4.96 16.29 28.76
C HIS A 158 4.50 16.74 27.41
N VAL A 159 3.19 16.82 27.20
CA VAL A 159 2.55 17.37 26.01
C VAL A 159 1.76 18.59 26.41
N ARG A 160 2.02 19.72 25.76
CA ARG A 160 1.31 20.98 25.97
C ARG A 160 0.79 21.51 24.64
N VAL A 161 -0.46 21.94 24.61
CA VAL A 161 -1.07 22.59 23.45
C VAL A 161 -1.44 24.01 23.80
N ASP A 162 -0.97 24.96 23.01
CA ASP A 162 -1.29 26.38 23.10
C ASP A 162 -2.07 26.81 21.85
N LEU A 163 -3.17 27.58 22.01
CA LEU A 163 -4.02 28.03 20.92
C LEU A 163 -3.83 29.55 20.68
N ASP A 164 -3.84 30.00 19.43
CA ASP A 164 -3.75 31.42 19.08
C ASP A 164 -5.00 32.23 19.52
N ARG A 165 -6.12 31.53 19.73
CA ARG A 165 -7.40 32.10 20.15
C ARG A 165 -8.26 31.06 20.89
N PRO A 166 -9.21 31.50 21.72
CA PRO A 166 -10.19 30.60 22.32
C PRO A 166 -11.03 29.89 21.24
N MET A 167 -11.37 28.66 21.51
CA MET A 167 -12.26 27.87 20.66
C MET A 167 -13.65 28.52 20.62
N PRO A 168 -14.30 28.64 19.44
CA PRO A 168 -15.68 29.08 19.35
C PRO A 168 -16.64 28.18 20.18
N GLU A 169 -17.70 28.81 20.73
CA GLU A 169 -18.62 28.12 21.66
C GLU A 169 -19.25 26.86 21.02
N GLU A 170 -19.49 26.89 19.72
CA GLU A 170 -20.09 25.78 18.94
C GLU A 170 -19.18 24.55 18.78
N PHE A 171 -17.88 24.69 19.04
CA PHE A 171 -16.90 23.58 18.95
C PHE A 171 -16.36 23.15 20.32
N ILE A 172 -16.91 23.71 21.41
CA ILE A 172 -16.54 23.28 22.76
C ILE A 172 -17.10 21.89 23.03
N GLY A 173 -16.20 20.97 23.37
CA GLY A 173 -16.53 19.55 23.55
C GLY A 173 -16.21 18.68 22.30
N ASP A 174 -16.13 19.29 21.13
CA ASP A 174 -15.83 18.58 19.87
C ASP A 174 -14.34 18.65 19.50
N VAL A 175 -13.66 19.76 19.79
CA VAL A 175 -12.21 19.87 19.58
C VAL A 175 -11.48 19.40 20.83
N GLY A 176 -10.54 18.48 20.64
CA GLY A 176 -9.73 17.92 21.72
C GLY A 176 -8.40 17.35 21.21
N PHE A 177 -7.48 17.14 22.15
CA PHE A 177 -6.26 16.41 21.88
C PHE A 177 -6.54 14.91 22.01
N ILE A 178 -6.15 14.14 21.00
CA ILE A 178 -6.33 12.69 21.02
C ILE A 178 -5.00 11.97 20.80
N MET A 179 -4.97 10.70 21.20
CA MET A 179 -3.95 9.73 20.85
C MET A 179 -4.62 8.42 20.48
N GLU A 180 -4.29 7.87 19.35
CA GLU A 180 -4.82 6.62 18.81
C GLU A 180 -3.97 5.44 19.21
N PHE A 181 -4.61 4.35 19.60
CA PHE A 181 -3.99 3.09 20.01
C PHE A 181 -4.42 1.96 19.09
N TYR A 182 -3.45 1.14 18.66
CA TYR A 182 -3.70 0.02 17.76
C TYR A 182 -4.57 -1.06 18.43
N PRO A 183 -5.79 -1.29 17.93
CA PRO A 183 -6.70 -2.23 18.59
C PRO A 183 -6.17 -3.67 18.59
N TYR A 184 -5.51 -4.11 17.51
CA TYR A 184 -4.97 -5.48 17.43
C TYR A 184 -4.01 -5.79 18.59
N ASP A 185 -3.14 -4.85 18.91
CA ASP A 185 -2.17 -5.00 20.01
C ASP A 185 -2.84 -5.01 21.40
N LEU A 186 -4.03 -4.41 21.50
CA LEU A 186 -4.75 -4.24 22.76
C LEU A 186 -5.92 -5.20 23.00
N PHE A 187 -6.37 -5.96 22.00
CA PHE A 187 -7.48 -6.89 22.18
C PHE A 187 -7.28 -7.84 23.37
N GLY A 188 -8.25 -7.86 24.26
CA GLY A 188 -8.21 -8.69 25.47
C GLY A 188 -7.27 -8.21 26.56
N LYS A 189 -6.57 -7.07 26.36
CA LYS A 189 -5.78 -6.42 27.42
C LYS A 189 -6.67 -5.57 28.29
N SER A 190 -6.21 -5.31 29.51
CA SER A 190 -6.97 -4.48 30.45
C SER A 190 -6.65 -2.99 30.31
N TRP A 191 -7.55 -2.17 30.83
CA TRP A 191 -7.34 -0.76 31.07
C TRP A 191 -7.80 -0.37 32.49
N ASN A 192 -7.26 0.74 32.97
CA ASN A 192 -7.67 1.32 34.28
C ASN A 192 -7.82 2.84 34.12
N VAL A 193 -8.95 3.38 34.55
CA VAL A 193 -9.22 4.82 34.59
C VAL A 193 -9.67 5.17 36.02
N ASP A 194 -8.82 5.82 36.76
CA ASP A 194 -9.07 6.23 38.17
C ASP A 194 -9.66 5.11 39.06
N GLY A 195 -9.23 3.86 38.81
CA GLY A 195 -9.71 2.69 39.53
C GLY A 195 -10.91 1.98 38.89
N GLN A 196 -11.54 2.53 37.87
CA GLN A 196 -12.42 1.77 36.99
C GLN A 196 -11.57 0.87 36.10
N THR A 197 -11.98 -0.36 35.87
CA THR A 197 -11.23 -1.33 35.09
C THR A 197 -12.11 -2.00 34.05
N GLY A 198 -11.53 -2.32 32.88
CA GLY A 198 -12.19 -3.06 31.84
C GLY A 198 -11.20 -3.75 30.92
N ILE A 199 -11.70 -4.29 29.83
CA ILE A 199 -10.93 -5.00 28.81
C ILE A 199 -11.19 -4.32 27.47
N PHE A 200 -10.15 -4.15 26.65
CA PHE A 200 -10.29 -3.71 25.27
C PHE A 200 -11.01 -4.79 24.45
N PRO A 201 -12.25 -4.50 23.99
CA PRO A 201 -13.07 -5.51 23.34
C PRO A 201 -12.58 -5.81 21.90
N ARG A 202 -12.68 -7.07 21.49
CA ARG A 202 -12.38 -7.44 20.10
C ARG A 202 -13.43 -6.89 19.12
N GLU A 203 -14.71 -7.07 19.46
CA GLU A 203 -15.80 -6.54 18.65
C GLU A 203 -16.14 -5.11 19.10
N PRO A 204 -16.38 -4.19 18.16
CA PRO A 204 -16.79 -2.84 18.51
C PRO A 204 -18.09 -2.82 19.32
N SER A 205 -18.18 -1.90 20.26
CA SER A 205 -19.44 -1.58 20.92
C SER A 205 -20.47 -1.01 19.93
N GLY A 206 -21.74 -1.06 20.26
CA GLY A 206 -22.76 -0.40 19.47
C GLY A 206 -22.61 1.12 19.47
N VAL A 207 -23.19 1.79 18.49
CA VAL A 207 -23.31 3.24 18.47
C VAL A 207 -24.52 3.69 19.28
N THR A 208 -24.36 4.78 20.01
CA THR A 208 -25.50 5.58 20.49
C THR A 208 -25.80 6.61 19.40
N VAL A 209 -27.05 6.64 18.95
CA VAL A 209 -27.52 7.63 17.98
C VAL A 209 -28.01 8.85 18.73
N ASP A 210 -27.51 10.02 18.37
CA ASP A 210 -28.04 11.27 18.88
C ASP A 210 -29.44 11.49 18.30
N ASP A 211 -30.46 11.49 19.18
CA ASP A 211 -31.86 11.65 18.79
C ASP A 211 -32.15 13.02 18.14
N ASP A 212 -31.30 14.02 18.38
CA ASP A 212 -31.39 15.38 17.82
C ASP A 212 -30.55 15.56 16.55
N CYS A 213 -29.77 14.55 16.14
CA CYS A 213 -28.95 14.60 14.95
C CYS A 213 -29.78 14.40 13.67
N GLU A 214 -29.82 15.42 12.84
CA GLU A 214 -30.35 15.29 11.48
C GLU A 214 -29.31 14.64 10.59
N PRO A 215 -29.62 13.52 9.92
CA PRO A 215 -28.71 12.90 8.98
C PRO A 215 -28.24 13.92 7.94
N LYS A 216 -26.96 14.24 7.92
CA LYS A 216 -26.41 15.12 6.89
C LYS A 216 -26.36 14.33 5.59
N PRO A 217 -26.96 14.85 4.51
CA PRO A 217 -26.74 14.25 3.21
C PRO A 217 -25.28 14.47 2.81
N GLU A 218 -24.66 13.46 2.27
CA GLU A 218 -23.41 13.63 1.54
C GLU A 218 -23.72 14.53 0.34
N ILE A 219 -23.11 15.68 0.30
CA ILE A 219 -23.23 16.62 -0.82
C ILE A 219 -21.97 16.47 -1.64
N VAL A 220 -22.06 15.74 -2.73
CA VAL A 220 -21.00 15.82 -3.74
C VAL A 220 -21.15 17.20 -4.41
N PRO A 221 -20.13 18.07 -4.37
CA PRO A 221 -20.20 19.38 -4.97
C PRO A 221 -20.09 19.27 -6.49
N THR A 222 -21.18 18.94 -7.13
CA THR A 222 -21.32 18.82 -8.58
C THR A 222 -22.06 20.02 -9.19
N GLY A 223 -21.80 21.22 -8.67
CA GLY A 223 -22.50 22.41 -9.14
C GLY A 223 -23.98 22.40 -8.79
N GLU A 224 -24.85 22.05 -9.74
CA GLU A 224 -26.31 21.99 -9.52
C GLU A 224 -26.80 20.64 -8.97
N PHE A 225 -25.95 19.60 -8.99
CA PHE A 225 -26.34 18.26 -8.54
C PHE A 225 -26.03 18.08 -7.06
N LYS A 226 -27.00 17.53 -6.34
CA LYS A 226 -26.85 17.14 -4.93
C LYS A 226 -27.12 15.66 -4.82
N ILE A 227 -26.09 14.88 -4.60
CA ILE A 227 -26.23 13.48 -4.26
C ILE A 227 -26.49 13.41 -2.76
N TYR A 228 -27.65 12.88 -2.40
CA TYR A 228 -28.08 12.73 -1.01
C TYR A 228 -27.94 11.27 -0.62
N ARG A 229 -26.84 10.93 0.07
CA ARG A 229 -26.78 9.72 0.86
C ARG A 229 -26.60 10.08 2.32
N PRO A 230 -27.32 9.45 3.26
CA PRO A 230 -26.94 9.56 4.65
C PRO A 230 -25.55 8.95 4.79
N ILE A 231 -24.59 9.73 5.27
CA ILE A 231 -23.28 9.19 5.62
C ILE A 231 -23.52 8.15 6.72
N PRO A 232 -23.16 6.88 6.51
CA PRO A 232 -23.33 5.87 7.54
C PRO A 232 -22.69 6.32 8.83
N ASN A 233 -23.40 6.17 9.93
CA ASN A 233 -22.99 6.53 11.29
C ASN A 233 -22.67 8.01 11.55
N HIS A 234 -23.09 8.93 10.68
CA HIS A 234 -22.88 10.37 10.93
C HIS A 234 -23.41 10.85 12.29
N CYS A 235 -24.54 10.27 12.74
CA CYS A 235 -25.14 10.57 14.04
C CYS A 235 -24.77 9.56 15.13
N GLY A 236 -23.89 8.61 14.79
CA GLY A 236 -23.38 7.66 15.77
C GLY A 236 -22.25 8.28 16.59
N GLN A 237 -22.32 8.18 17.90
CA GLN A 237 -21.25 8.58 18.81
C GLN A 237 -20.75 7.38 19.59
N ALA A 238 -19.44 7.29 19.79
CA ALA A 238 -18.86 6.34 20.72
C ALA A 238 -19.04 6.87 22.14
N GLU A 239 -19.73 6.12 22.98
CA GLU A 239 -19.76 6.44 24.41
C GLU A 239 -18.39 6.12 25.03
N PRO A 240 -17.85 6.98 25.90
CA PRO A 240 -16.62 6.67 26.62
C PRO A 240 -16.76 5.35 27.40
N MET A 241 -15.81 4.44 27.20
CA MET A 241 -15.69 3.23 28.01
C MET A 241 -15.44 3.58 29.46
N ALA A 242 -14.70 4.67 29.72
CA ALA A 242 -14.48 5.27 31.04
C ALA A 242 -14.00 6.71 30.88
N THR A 243 -14.20 7.53 31.93
CA THR A 243 -13.69 8.89 32.05
C THR A 243 -12.97 9.07 33.37
N GLY A 244 -11.92 9.89 33.39
CA GLY A 244 -11.15 10.18 34.60
C GLY A 244 -9.92 11.05 34.34
N LYS A 245 -9.13 11.26 35.37
CA LYS A 245 -7.90 12.07 35.30
C LYS A 245 -6.71 11.29 34.76
N THR A 246 -6.70 9.98 34.98
CA THR A 246 -5.58 9.11 34.68
C THR A 246 -6.07 7.86 33.98
N VAL A 247 -5.54 7.60 32.80
CA VAL A 247 -5.77 6.38 32.01
C VAL A 247 -4.50 5.54 32.02
N THR A 248 -4.61 4.26 32.35
CA THR A 248 -3.52 3.29 32.21
C THR A 248 -3.93 2.24 31.19
N ILE A 249 -3.13 2.11 30.14
CA ILE A 249 -3.26 1.14 29.05
C ILE A 249 -2.45 -0.11 29.43
N ALA A 250 -3.04 -1.31 29.26
CA ALA A 250 -2.44 -2.62 29.44
C ALA A 250 -1.57 -2.73 30.72
N PRO A 251 -2.11 -2.41 31.94
CA PRO A 251 -1.32 -2.41 33.17
C PRO A 251 -0.65 -3.75 33.48
N GLU A 252 -1.15 -4.85 32.93
CA GLU A 252 -0.64 -6.21 33.17
C GLU A 252 0.53 -6.59 32.27
N ILE A 253 0.89 -5.76 31.27
CA ILE A 253 1.97 -6.04 30.31
C ILE A 253 3.04 -4.97 30.42
N ASP A 254 4.21 -5.35 30.89
CA ASP A 254 5.30 -4.40 31.12
C ASP A 254 5.74 -3.68 29.84
N GLU A 255 5.73 -4.36 28.69
CA GLU A 255 6.11 -3.82 27.39
C GLU A 255 5.09 -2.80 26.84
N TYR A 256 3.81 -2.88 27.26
CA TYR A 256 2.73 -2.05 26.72
C TYR A 256 2.20 -1.05 27.74
N ARG A 257 2.51 -1.26 29.03
CA ARG A 257 1.98 -0.40 30.09
C ARG A 257 2.33 1.06 29.86
N MET A 258 1.30 1.89 29.73
CA MET A 258 1.42 3.33 29.56
C MET A 258 0.38 4.04 30.38
N GLN A 259 0.79 5.07 31.11
CA GLN A 259 -0.12 5.92 31.86
C GLN A 259 -0.17 7.31 31.19
N ILE A 260 -1.38 7.85 31.06
CA ILE A 260 -1.64 9.21 30.59
C ILE A 260 -2.44 9.95 31.68
N GLU A 261 -1.99 11.11 32.05
CA GLU A 261 -2.63 11.96 33.05
C GLU A 261 -2.89 13.35 32.46
N THR A 262 -4.07 13.92 32.69
CA THR A 262 -4.39 15.30 32.30
C THR A 262 -4.40 16.23 33.48
N GLN A 263 -3.87 17.44 33.29
CA GLN A 263 -3.94 18.49 34.32
C GLN A 263 -5.29 19.23 34.30
N HIS A 264 -5.93 19.31 33.12
CA HIS A 264 -7.19 20.01 32.90
C HIS A 264 -8.28 19.04 32.45
N GLY A 265 -9.56 19.34 32.75
CA GLY A 265 -10.67 18.52 32.29
C GLY A 265 -10.58 17.05 32.72
N GLU A 266 -11.05 16.15 31.92
CA GLU A 266 -10.99 14.69 32.09
C GLU A 266 -10.47 14.05 30.78
N LEU A 267 -9.88 12.88 30.93
CA LEU A 267 -9.57 11.98 29.80
C LEU A 267 -10.79 11.09 29.55
N GLU A 268 -11.10 10.90 28.29
CA GLU A 268 -12.07 9.94 27.81
C GLU A 268 -11.34 8.78 27.13
N LEU A 269 -11.65 7.54 27.52
CA LEU A 269 -11.20 6.34 26.81
C LEU A 269 -12.35 5.85 25.92
N LEU A 270 -12.17 5.84 24.61
CA LEU A 270 -13.24 5.52 23.66
C LEU A 270 -12.83 4.37 22.72
N ASP A 271 -13.85 3.69 22.19
CA ASP A 271 -13.73 2.75 21.07
C ASP A 271 -14.34 3.41 19.80
N GLN A 272 -13.51 4.09 19.01
CA GLN A 272 -13.98 4.80 17.81
C GLN A 272 -14.26 3.90 16.60
N ARG A 273 -14.02 2.59 16.70
CA ARG A 273 -14.37 1.66 15.63
C ARG A 273 -15.87 1.60 15.34
N VAL A 274 -16.69 2.09 16.25
CA VAL A 274 -18.13 2.24 16.05
C VAL A 274 -18.50 3.36 15.08
N GLN A 275 -17.63 4.36 14.91
CA GLN A 275 -17.82 5.50 14.00
C GLN A 275 -17.13 5.30 12.67
N HIS A 276 -15.95 4.65 12.69
CA HIS A 276 -15.10 4.46 11.53
C HIS A 276 -14.69 2.99 11.41
N GLN A 277 -14.78 2.42 10.23
CA GLN A 277 -14.41 1.02 10.00
C GLN A 277 -12.95 0.73 10.34
N ASN A 278 -12.06 1.71 10.12
CA ASN A 278 -10.65 1.66 10.51
C ASN A 278 -10.39 2.48 11.78
N GLY A 279 -11.35 2.58 12.67
CA GLY A 279 -11.22 3.31 13.92
C GLY A 279 -10.31 2.61 14.92
N TRP A 280 -9.96 3.36 15.96
CA TRP A 280 -8.97 3.00 16.97
C TRP A 280 -9.58 3.01 18.36
N PHE A 281 -8.86 2.48 19.34
CA PHE A 281 -9.06 2.93 20.70
C PHE A 281 -8.38 4.27 20.84
N ILE A 282 -9.03 5.23 21.48
CA ILE A 282 -8.46 6.57 21.68
C ILE A 282 -8.51 6.99 23.13
N VAL A 283 -7.50 7.76 23.53
CA VAL A 283 -7.55 8.59 24.74
C VAL A 283 -7.68 10.04 24.27
N ARG A 284 -8.63 10.76 24.83
CA ARG A 284 -8.99 12.12 24.43
C ARG A 284 -9.19 13.02 25.62
N SER A 285 -8.82 14.31 25.50
CA SER A 285 -9.33 15.38 26.36
C SER A 285 -9.73 16.58 25.52
N THR A 286 -10.86 17.20 25.83
CA THR A 286 -11.43 18.30 25.08
C THR A 286 -10.89 19.64 25.56
N VAL A 287 -10.82 20.65 24.65
CA VAL A 287 -10.44 22.00 24.95
C VAL A 287 -11.54 22.69 25.77
N GLU A 288 -11.18 23.25 26.93
CA GLU A 288 -12.13 23.98 27.78
C GLU A 288 -12.46 25.38 27.20
N ALA A 289 -13.68 25.84 27.50
CA ALA A 289 -14.13 27.16 27.02
C ALA A 289 -13.20 28.30 27.49
N GLY A 290 -12.69 29.07 26.54
CA GLY A 290 -11.81 30.21 26.78
C GLY A 290 -10.33 29.86 26.99
N ALA A 291 -9.95 28.56 26.97
CA ALA A 291 -8.56 28.15 27.09
C ALA A 291 -7.73 28.56 25.86
N THR A 292 -6.50 29.02 26.09
CA THR A 292 -5.51 29.34 25.06
C THR A 292 -4.12 28.88 25.47
N ASP A 293 -3.63 29.31 26.61
CA ASP A 293 -2.33 29.00 27.19
C ASP A 293 -2.45 27.68 27.96
N GLY A 294 -1.73 26.64 27.56
CA GLY A 294 -1.89 25.30 28.12
C GLY A 294 -3.32 24.76 27.99
N ALA A 295 -3.95 24.96 26.83
CA ALA A 295 -5.32 24.50 26.61
C ALA A 295 -5.45 22.99 26.80
N ILE A 296 -4.38 22.25 26.53
CA ILE A 296 -4.19 20.82 26.91
C ILE A 296 -2.82 20.69 27.57
N GLU A 297 -2.78 19.97 28.67
CA GLU A 297 -1.55 19.57 29.34
C GLU A 297 -1.64 18.10 29.77
N TRP A 298 -0.87 17.25 29.10
CA TRP A 298 -0.78 15.82 29.42
C TRP A 298 0.61 15.47 29.94
N THR A 299 0.63 14.48 30.85
CA THR A 299 1.84 13.77 31.22
C THR A 299 1.69 12.32 30.77
N ILE A 300 2.62 11.84 29.99
CA ILE A 300 2.65 10.47 29.46
C ILE A 300 3.83 9.73 30.09
N ARG A 301 3.54 8.56 30.66
CA ARG A 301 4.50 7.69 31.35
C ARG A 301 4.51 6.30 30.70
N PRO A 302 5.21 6.12 29.59
CA PRO A 302 5.44 4.77 29.07
C PRO A 302 6.30 4.00 30.07
N ASN A 303 6.00 2.73 30.30
CA ASN A 303 6.83 1.93 31.19
C ASN A 303 8.18 1.64 30.56
N VAL A 304 9.27 2.02 31.20
CA VAL A 304 10.64 1.72 30.74
C VAL A 304 11.14 0.49 31.49
N ILE A 305 11.60 -0.51 30.74
CA ILE A 305 12.25 -1.71 31.29
C ILE A 305 13.75 -1.48 31.22
N PRO A 306 14.47 -1.31 32.37
CA PRO A 306 15.84 -0.76 32.37
C PRO A 306 16.85 -1.52 31.53
N ASP A 307 16.79 -2.84 31.51
CA ASP A 307 17.76 -3.69 30.80
C ASP A 307 17.13 -4.37 29.55
N TRP A 308 16.06 -3.77 29.01
CA TRP A 308 15.40 -4.34 27.86
C TRP A 308 16.29 -4.39 26.63
N ILE A 309 16.28 -5.51 25.96
CA ILE A 309 16.95 -5.77 24.67
C ILE A 309 15.92 -6.51 23.82
N SER A 310 15.75 -6.09 22.56
CA SER A 310 14.88 -6.83 21.65
C SER A 310 15.44 -8.23 21.37
N ASP A 311 14.56 -9.22 21.35
CA ASP A 311 14.97 -10.57 20.94
C ASP A 311 15.46 -10.56 19.49
N PRO A 312 16.55 -11.30 19.18
CA PRO A 312 16.99 -11.46 17.81
C PRO A 312 15.92 -12.07 16.91
N VAL A 313 15.81 -11.59 15.67
CA VAL A 313 14.81 -12.05 14.69
C VAL A 313 15.51 -12.75 13.52
N MET A 314 15.10 -13.98 13.22
CA MET A 314 15.57 -14.71 12.04
C MET A 314 14.65 -14.41 10.85
N GLN A 315 15.18 -13.78 9.79
CA GLN A 315 14.47 -13.40 8.58
C GLN A 315 14.92 -14.30 7.43
N TYR A 316 14.00 -15.07 6.88
CA TYR A 316 14.27 -16.09 5.87
C TYR A 316 13.04 -16.30 4.97
N SER A 317 13.18 -16.99 3.83
CA SER A 317 12.05 -17.33 2.95
C SER A 317 11.09 -18.33 3.62
N MET A 318 9.83 -17.96 3.75
CA MET A 318 8.76 -18.84 4.29
C MET A 318 8.40 -19.99 3.37
N VAL A 319 8.82 -19.98 2.12
CA VAL A 319 8.64 -21.05 1.14
C VAL A 319 9.85 -21.97 1.14
N GLY A 320 11.04 -21.37 1.20
CA GLY A 320 12.32 -22.07 1.14
C GLY A 320 13.18 -21.62 -0.03
N TYR A 321 14.02 -22.53 -0.53
CA TYR A 321 15.11 -22.20 -1.45
C TYR A 321 15.34 -23.30 -2.51
N HIS A 322 15.74 -22.88 -3.70
CA HIS A 322 16.23 -23.82 -4.70
C HIS A 322 17.68 -24.25 -4.37
N PRO A 323 18.09 -25.52 -4.65
CA PRO A 323 19.46 -25.99 -4.36
C PRO A 323 20.58 -25.13 -4.96
N ALA A 324 20.38 -24.59 -6.16
CA ALA A 324 21.39 -23.86 -6.93
C ALA A 324 21.47 -22.34 -6.64
N GLN A 325 20.65 -21.80 -5.75
CA GLN A 325 20.67 -20.38 -5.42
C GLN A 325 21.45 -20.05 -4.13
N GLU A 326 21.76 -18.78 -3.91
CA GLU A 326 22.21 -18.34 -2.60
C GLU A 326 21.11 -18.50 -1.55
N LYS A 327 21.50 -18.94 -0.35
CA LYS A 327 20.62 -19.22 0.77
C LYS A 327 21.16 -18.54 2.02
N VAL A 328 20.66 -17.32 2.27
CA VAL A 328 21.09 -16.48 3.39
C VAL A 328 19.89 -16.16 4.27
N ALA A 329 19.96 -16.51 5.54
CA ALA A 329 19.10 -15.97 6.57
C ALA A 329 19.72 -14.69 7.14
N VAL A 330 18.91 -13.64 7.28
CA VAL A 330 19.31 -12.36 7.88
C VAL A 330 18.85 -12.38 9.34
N ILE A 331 19.73 -12.00 10.25
CA ILE A 331 19.44 -11.91 11.68
C ILE A 331 19.44 -10.44 12.07
N GLU A 332 18.33 -9.94 12.59
CA GLU A 332 18.16 -8.59 13.11
C GLU A 332 18.29 -8.63 14.63
N THR A 333 19.13 -7.76 15.20
CA THR A 333 19.42 -7.73 16.65
C THR A 333 19.37 -6.31 17.20
N ASP A 334 19.14 -6.18 18.49
CA ASP A 334 19.34 -4.92 19.20
C ASP A 334 20.82 -4.50 19.14
N PRO A 335 21.18 -3.26 18.81
CA PRO A 335 22.56 -2.79 18.76
C PRO A 335 23.30 -2.90 20.11
N ASN A 336 22.54 -3.00 21.21
CA ASN A 336 23.09 -3.19 22.55
C ASN A 336 23.29 -4.66 22.93
N ASP A 337 22.84 -5.60 22.08
CA ASP A 337 23.12 -7.01 22.26
C ASP A 337 24.55 -7.33 21.81
N ASN A 338 25.30 -8.07 22.63
CA ASN A 338 26.58 -8.64 22.24
C ASN A 338 26.35 -9.99 21.56
N PHE A 339 25.61 -9.97 20.45
CA PHE A 339 25.18 -11.17 19.75
C PHE A 339 26.38 -12.03 19.29
N ASN A 340 26.43 -13.26 19.77
CA ASN A 340 27.39 -14.28 19.35
C ASN A 340 26.79 -15.69 19.39
N THR A 341 25.48 -15.76 19.28
CA THR A 341 24.75 -17.02 19.36
C THR A 341 25.01 -17.88 18.14
N GLU A 342 25.41 -19.13 18.36
CA GLU A 342 25.57 -20.12 17.29
C GLU A 342 24.22 -20.45 16.67
N MET A 343 24.14 -20.39 15.35
CA MET A 343 22.98 -20.85 14.57
C MET A 343 23.22 -22.24 13.98
N GLN A 344 22.16 -23.00 13.87
CA GLN A 344 22.17 -24.32 13.25
C GLN A 344 21.15 -24.39 12.12
N LEU A 345 21.54 -24.99 11.01
CA LEU A 345 20.62 -25.52 10.02
C LEU A 345 20.41 -27.01 10.28
N ARG A 346 19.18 -27.43 10.53
CA ARG A 346 18.80 -28.82 10.78
C ARG A 346 18.00 -29.37 9.62
N LYS A 347 18.37 -30.54 9.12
CA LYS A 347 17.57 -31.31 8.18
C LYS A 347 16.65 -32.28 8.95
N LEU A 348 15.37 -32.35 8.55
CA LEU A 348 14.37 -33.23 9.14
C LEU A 348 14.29 -34.52 8.33
N ASP A 349 14.26 -35.66 9.01
CA ASP A 349 13.96 -36.95 8.38
C ASP A 349 12.48 -37.34 8.52
N ALA A 350 12.09 -38.41 7.85
CA ALA A 350 10.72 -38.92 7.87
C ALA A 350 10.24 -39.40 9.26
N ASP A 351 11.15 -39.66 10.18
CA ASP A 351 10.85 -40.05 11.56
C ASP A 351 10.76 -38.82 12.51
N GLY A 352 10.94 -37.61 11.98
CA GLY A 352 10.96 -36.35 12.74
C GLY A 352 12.27 -36.15 13.53
N ARG A 353 13.34 -36.79 13.14
CA ARG A 353 14.64 -36.59 13.75
C ARG A 353 15.35 -35.44 13.03
N HIS A 354 16.10 -34.68 13.81
CA HIS A 354 16.86 -33.55 13.32
C HIS A 354 18.34 -33.92 13.18
N GLN A 355 18.90 -33.66 11.99
CA GLN A 355 20.33 -33.74 11.73
C GLN A 355 20.89 -32.33 11.52
N VAL A 356 21.81 -31.88 12.35
CA VAL A 356 22.56 -30.63 12.12
C VAL A 356 23.43 -30.80 10.89
N VAL A 357 23.20 -29.98 9.86
CA VAL A 357 23.96 -30.02 8.61
C VAL A 357 24.93 -28.84 8.51
N LYS A 358 24.66 -27.75 9.22
CA LYS A 358 25.54 -26.59 9.36
C LYS A 358 25.40 -25.99 10.75
N SER A 359 26.47 -25.49 11.32
CA SER A 359 26.50 -24.80 12.60
C SER A 359 27.63 -23.80 12.62
N GLU A 360 27.31 -22.52 12.80
CA GLU A 360 28.30 -21.44 12.94
C GLU A 360 27.67 -20.23 13.61
N VAL A 361 28.50 -19.31 14.07
CA VAL A 361 28.05 -17.98 14.48
C VAL A 361 27.89 -17.14 13.21
N PRO A 362 26.70 -16.49 13.00
CA PRO A 362 26.47 -15.64 11.84
C PRO A 362 27.51 -14.53 11.69
N GLU A 363 27.84 -14.19 10.45
CA GLU A 363 28.78 -13.11 10.13
C GLU A 363 28.11 -11.74 10.30
N GLU A 364 28.77 -10.81 10.98
CA GLU A 364 28.24 -9.45 11.13
C GLU A 364 28.25 -8.73 9.79
N TRP A 365 27.04 -8.25 9.37
CA TRP A 365 26.89 -7.41 8.19
C TRP A 365 27.10 -5.95 8.54
N GLY A 366 26.53 -5.45 9.66
CA GLY A 366 26.64 -4.08 10.13
C GLY A 366 25.32 -3.49 10.64
N ASP A 367 25.29 -2.18 10.82
CA ASP A 367 24.13 -1.45 11.32
C ASP A 367 23.26 -0.94 10.14
N TYR A 368 21.92 -1.11 10.23
CA TYR A 368 20.96 -0.56 9.31
C TYR A 368 19.70 -0.12 10.07
N LEU A 369 19.21 1.10 9.83
CA LEU A 369 18.18 1.73 10.65
C LEU A 369 18.59 1.71 12.14
N ARG A 370 17.70 1.24 13.02
CA ARG A 370 17.98 1.16 14.45
C ARG A 370 18.56 -0.16 14.92
N TYR A 371 18.85 -1.10 14.02
CA TYR A 371 19.22 -2.48 14.36
C TYR A 371 20.62 -2.83 13.83
N ARG A 372 21.19 -3.92 14.38
CA ARG A 372 22.40 -4.56 13.88
C ARG A 372 22.07 -5.88 13.22
N TYR A 373 22.70 -6.14 12.08
CA TYR A 373 22.37 -7.27 11.23
C TYR A 373 23.54 -8.24 11.07
N PHE A 374 23.19 -9.52 10.94
CA PHE A 374 24.11 -10.61 10.69
C PHE A 374 23.58 -11.52 9.59
N HIS A 375 24.48 -12.21 8.89
CA HIS A 375 24.16 -13.17 7.86
C HIS A 375 24.52 -14.59 8.28
N PHE A 376 23.61 -15.50 8.12
CA PHE A 376 23.84 -16.94 8.20
C PHE A 376 23.69 -17.54 6.81
N ASP A 377 24.85 -17.77 6.14
CA ASP A 377 24.91 -18.30 4.79
C ASP A 377 24.97 -19.84 4.83
N PHE A 378 24.02 -20.49 4.20
CA PHE A 378 23.97 -21.95 4.03
C PHE A 378 23.86 -22.38 2.56
N SER A 379 24.40 -21.56 1.66
CA SER A 379 24.33 -21.77 0.19
C SER A 379 24.97 -23.09 -0.23
N GLU A 380 25.96 -23.60 0.51
CA GLU A 380 26.60 -24.90 0.25
C GLU A 380 25.69 -26.10 0.50
N VAL A 381 24.57 -25.93 1.22
CA VAL A 381 23.63 -27.02 1.45
C VAL A 381 22.70 -27.13 0.23
N THR A 382 22.96 -28.14 -0.59
CA THR A 382 22.24 -28.38 -1.86
C THR A 382 21.33 -29.61 -1.83
N ASP A 383 21.42 -30.41 -0.78
CA ASP A 383 20.59 -31.62 -0.63
C ASP A 383 19.11 -31.24 -0.46
N GLU A 384 18.24 -31.79 -1.29
CA GLU A 384 16.79 -31.62 -1.15
C GLU A 384 16.28 -32.16 0.18
N GLY A 385 15.26 -31.47 0.72
CA GLY A 385 14.61 -31.90 1.96
C GLY A 385 13.93 -30.78 2.71
N MET A 386 13.48 -31.12 3.92
CA MET A 386 12.88 -30.16 4.85
C MET A 386 13.93 -29.71 5.85
N TYR A 387 13.96 -28.43 6.12
CA TYR A 387 14.98 -27.79 6.94
C TYR A 387 14.36 -26.84 7.95
N GLN A 388 15.10 -26.56 9.02
CA GLN A 388 14.73 -25.63 10.07
C GLN A 388 15.99 -24.91 10.57
N LEU A 389 15.89 -23.61 10.77
CA LEU A 389 16.91 -22.80 11.44
C LEU A 389 16.68 -22.83 12.94
N VAL A 390 17.77 -22.85 13.70
CA VAL A 390 17.72 -22.80 15.16
C VAL A 390 18.78 -21.83 15.67
N MET A 391 18.40 -20.95 16.57
CA MET A 391 19.21 -19.93 17.18
C MET A 391 18.91 -19.86 18.68
N GLY A 392 19.81 -20.40 19.51
CA GLY A 392 19.53 -20.52 20.94
C GLY A 392 18.32 -21.42 21.22
N ASP A 393 17.29 -20.86 21.80
CA ASP A 393 15.99 -21.52 22.05
C ASP A 393 14.89 -21.16 21.01
N GLN A 394 15.22 -20.34 20.04
CA GLN A 394 14.32 -20.01 18.93
C GLN A 394 14.47 -21.02 17.78
N GLU A 395 13.33 -21.43 17.22
CA GLU A 395 13.26 -22.28 16.04
C GLU A 395 12.42 -21.60 14.96
N SER A 396 12.91 -21.67 13.71
CA SER A 396 12.14 -21.20 12.55
C SER A 396 10.96 -22.12 12.25
N GLU A 397 10.02 -21.67 11.42
CA GLU A 397 9.16 -22.61 10.70
C GLU A 397 10.01 -23.52 9.80
N VAL A 398 9.45 -24.68 9.49
CA VAL A 398 10.10 -25.63 8.56
C VAL A 398 9.93 -25.11 7.13
N PHE A 399 11.02 -25.10 6.38
CA PHE A 399 11.03 -24.71 4.96
C PHE A 399 11.70 -25.79 4.09
N GLN A 400 11.51 -25.68 2.79
CA GLN A 400 12.00 -26.66 1.84
C GLN A 400 13.27 -26.18 1.12
N ILE A 401 14.21 -27.08 0.87
CA ILE A 401 15.20 -26.92 -0.21
C ILE A 401 14.80 -27.94 -1.28
N ALA A 402 14.38 -27.46 -2.47
CA ALA A 402 13.94 -28.32 -3.57
C ALA A 402 13.99 -27.59 -4.91
N HIS A 403 14.11 -28.38 -6.01
CA HIS A 403 14.11 -27.84 -7.37
C HIS A 403 12.76 -27.22 -7.77
N ASP A 404 11.66 -27.70 -7.20
CA ASP A 404 10.30 -27.26 -7.48
C ASP A 404 9.76 -26.24 -6.44
N VAL A 405 10.63 -25.65 -5.62
CA VAL A 405 10.25 -24.78 -4.49
C VAL A 405 9.40 -23.59 -4.88
N TYR A 406 9.53 -23.10 -6.11
CA TYR A 406 8.74 -21.97 -6.63
C TYR A 406 7.59 -22.38 -7.55
N ASP A 407 7.45 -23.70 -7.86
CA ASP A 407 6.44 -24.19 -8.78
C ASP A 407 5.08 -24.47 -8.11
N GLN A 408 5.06 -24.93 -6.86
CA GLN A 408 3.83 -25.40 -6.22
C GLN A 408 3.39 -24.54 -5.05
N ASN A 409 2.13 -24.08 -5.09
CA ASN A 409 1.48 -23.27 -4.04
C ASN A 409 2.20 -21.93 -3.75
N VAL A 410 2.87 -21.37 -4.74
CA VAL A 410 3.54 -20.06 -4.62
C VAL A 410 2.82 -19.02 -5.48
N TRP A 411 2.78 -19.19 -6.79
CA TRP A 411 2.12 -18.26 -7.71
C TRP A 411 0.63 -18.58 -7.95
N GLN A 412 0.24 -19.83 -7.78
CA GLN A 412 -1.12 -20.29 -8.06
C GLN A 412 -2.20 -19.58 -7.25
N PRO A 413 -2.02 -19.26 -5.95
CA PRO A 413 -3.06 -18.55 -5.19
C PRO A 413 -3.46 -17.21 -5.81
N THR A 414 -2.53 -16.52 -6.47
CA THR A 414 -2.83 -15.26 -7.17
C THR A 414 -3.79 -15.47 -8.33
N LEU A 415 -3.52 -16.46 -9.18
CA LEU A 415 -4.36 -16.76 -10.33
C LEU A 415 -5.66 -17.45 -9.94
N ASP A 416 -5.61 -18.36 -8.95
CA ASP A 416 -6.76 -19.17 -8.55
C ASP A 416 -7.78 -18.43 -7.68
N TYR A 417 -7.34 -17.41 -6.92
CA TYR A 417 -8.18 -16.74 -5.91
C TYR A 417 -8.16 -15.24 -6.01
N PHE A 418 -6.97 -14.62 -5.94
CA PHE A 418 -6.90 -13.16 -5.85
C PHE A 418 -7.55 -12.50 -7.06
N LEU A 419 -7.11 -12.83 -8.28
CA LEU A 419 -7.65 -12.27 -9.51
C LEU A 419 -9.15 -12.53 -9.66
N PRO A 420 -9.65 -13.78 -9.52
CA PRO A 420 -11.08 -14.05 -9.56
C PRO A 420 -11.91 -13.24 -8.56
N VAL A 421 -11.41 -13.07 -7.32
CA VAL A 421 -12.15 -12.33 -6.28
C VAL A 421 -12.19 -10.83 -6.56
N GLN A 422 -11.25 -10.28 -7.34
CA GLN A 422 -11.25 -8.87 -7.72
C GLN A 422 -12.10 -8.56 -8.97
N MET A 423 -12.61 -9.58 -9.69
CA MET A 423 -13.34 -9.37 -10.95
C MET A 423 -14.62 -8.56 -10.75
N GLY A 424 -14.64 -7.35 -11.29
CA GLY A 424 -15.81 -6.47 -11.30
C GLY A 424 -16.91 -6.97 -12.22
N HIS A 425 -18.15 -6.53 -12.01
CA HIS A 425 -19.33 -6.89 -12.79
C HIS A 425 -19.69 -8.38 -12.78
N MET A 426 -19.01 -9.19 -11.99
CA MET A 426 -19.13 -10.64 -11.93
C MET A 426 -19.67 -11.11 -10.58
N ARG A 427 -20.43 -12.19 -10.57
CA ARG A 427 -20.73 -12.93 -9.35
C ARG A 427 -19.61 -13.95 -9.11
N VAL A 428 -18.90 -13.81 -8.00
CA VAL A 428 -17.77 -14.68 -7.66
C VAL A 428 -18.12 -15.60 -6.50
N LYS A 429 -18.03 -16.90 -6.73
CA LYS A 429 -18.31 -17.91 -5.71
C LYS A 429 -17.31 -19.07 -5.72
N GLU A 430 -17.29 -19.80 -4.61
CA GLU A 430 -16.51 -21.02 -4.43
C GLU A 430 -17.38 -22.04 -3.69
N LYS A 431 -17.90 -23.02 -4.39
CA LYS A 431 -18.77 -24.08 -3.80
C LYS A 431 -19.94 -23.46 -3.00
N TYR A 432 -19.81 -23.44 -1.67
CA TYR A 432 -20.84 -22.92 -0.77
C TYR A 432 -20.60 -21.48 -0.32
N ARG A 433 -19.45 -20.88 -0.68
CA ARG A 433 -19.09 -19.51 -0.37
C ARG A 433 -19.45 -18.60 -1.53
N LEU A 434 -20.16 -17.55 -1.27
CA LEU A 434 -20.27 -16.37 -2.14
C LEU A 434 -19.20 -15.38 -1.68
N TRP A 435 -18.27 -15.02 -2.57
CA TRP A 435 -17.31 -13.96 -2.31
C TRP A 435 -17.99 -12.60 -2.42
N HIS A 436 -18.61 -12.33 -3.56
CA HIS A 436 -19.49 -11.18 -3.80
C HIS A 436 -20.45 -11.48 -4.97
N ASP A 437 -21.53 -10.73 -5.05
CA ASP A 437 -22.46 -10.79 -6.18
C ASP A 437 -22.00 -9.81 -7.30
N ALA A 438 -22.65 -9.86 -8.45
CA ALA A 438 -22.42 -8.91 -9.52
C ALA A 438 -22.85 -7.49 -9.07
N SER A 439 -22.02 -6.50 -9.32
CA SER A 439 -22.21 -5.12 -8.90
C SER A 439 -21.93 -4.16 -10.05
N HIS A 440 -22.48 -2.95 -9.96
CA HIS A 440 -22.28 -1.88 -10.93
C HIS A 440 -22.64 -2.26 -12.37
N LEU A 441 -23.75 -3.00 -12.53
CA LEU A 441 -24.27 -3.37 -13.85
C LEU A 441 -24.95 -2.19 -14.57
N ASP A 442 -25.01 -1.06 -13.92
CA ASP A 442 -25.49 0.25 -14.34
C ASP A 442 -24.37 1.20 -14.80
N ASP A 443 -23.12 0.78 -14.74
CA ASP A 443 -21.96 1.57 -15.17
C ASP A 443 -22.01 2.05 -16.61
N ALA A 444 -21.56 3.25 -16.87
CA ALA A 444 -21.24 4.32 -15.96
C ALA A 444 -21.90 5.61 -16.44
N LEU A 445 -22.00 6.62 -15.56
CA LEU A 445 -22.39 7.97 -15.97
C LEU A 445 -21.15 8.79 -16.33
N MET A 446 -21.25 9.63 -17.38
CA MET A 446 -20.17 10.58 -17.69
C MET A 446 -19.97 11.55 -16.53
N ALA A 447 -18.74 11.66 -16.00
CA ALA A 447 -18.45 12.57 -14.90
C ALA A 447 -18.83 14.02 -15.22
N PRO A 448 -19.38 14.79 -14.26
CA PRO A 448 -19.61 16.22 -14.43
C PRO A 448 -18.33 16.98 -14.76
N THR A 449 -18.42 18.06 -15.54
CA THR A 449 -17.30 18.94 -15.83
C THR A 449 -16.87 19.79 -14.62
N ASP A 450 -15.61 20.19 -14.60
CA ASP A 450 -15.02 21.00 -13.54
C ASP A 450 -15.16 20.35 -12.14
N ILE A 451 -15.01 19.02 -12.10
CA ILE A 451 -15.03 18.22 -10.87
C ILE A 451 -13.60 17.80 -10.49
N ASP A 452 -13.29 17.94 -9.21
CA ASP A 452 -12.12 17.38 -8.55
C ASP A 452 -12.62 16.35 -7.52
N HIS A 453 -12.45 15.07 -7.86
CA HIS A 453 -12.84 13.97 -6.99
C HIS A 453 -11.76 13.72 -5.94
N PHE A 454 -12.14 13.46 -4.71
CA PHE A 454 -11.21 13.29 -3.58
C PHE A 454 -10.15 12.18 -3.79
N ASP A 455 -10.42 11.21 -4.67
CA ASP A 455 -9.46 10.15 -5.03
C ASP A 455 -8.58 10.51 -6.25
N GLY A 456 -8.42 11.80 -6.51
CA GLY A 456 -7.51 12.33 -7.52
C GLY A 456 -7.97 12.17 -8.97
N TYR A 457 -9.26 11.89 -9.21
CA TYR A 457 -9.86 11.94 -10.53
C TYR A 457 -10.36 13.34 -10.82
N ILE A 458 -9.89 13.94 -11.88
CA ILE A 458 -10.25 15.30 -12.27
C ILE A 458 -10.91 15.28 -13.63
N GLN A 459 -12.14 15.76 -13.72
CA GLN A 459 -12.78 16.07 -14.98
C GLN A 459 -12.61 17.56 -15.25
N GLY A 460 -11.96 17.89 -16.35
CA GLY A 460 -11.78 19.29 -16.77
C GLY A 460 -13.07 19.95 -17.28
N PRO A 461 -12.96 21.09 -17.99
CA PRO A 461 -14.09 21.87 -18.45
C PRO A 461 -14.89 21.21 -19.60
N SER A 462 -14.50 20.05 -20.05
CA SER A 462 -15.14 19.27 -21.11
C SER A 462 -15.12 17.78 -20.74
N THR A 463 -16.12 17.06 -21.17
CA THR A 463 -16.15 15.59 -21.06
C THR A 463 -15.17 14.90 -22.00
N LEU A 464 -14.63 15.63 -22.98
CA LEU A 464 -13.70 15.13 -24.02
C LEU A 464 -14.30 13.98 -24.86
N THR A 465 -15.62 13.78 -24.79
CA THR A 465 -16.40 12.76 -25.51
C THR A 465 -17.66 13.40 -26.11
N ASP A 466 -18.44 12.62 -26.84
CA ASP A 466 -19.76 13.05 -27.34
C ASP A 466 -20.84 12.97 -26.26
N PHE A 467 -20.56 12.38 -25.09
CA PHE A 467 -21.51 12.24 -23.99
C PHE A 467 -21.55 13.52 -23.15
N GLU A 468 -22.76 13.92 -22.77
CA GLU A 468 -22.98 15.04 -21.85
C GLU A 468 -22.73 14.63 -20.38
N PRO A 469 -22.46 15.58 -19.46
CA PRO A 469 -22.36 15.29 -18.04
C PRO A 469 -23.57 14.51 -17.50
N LEU A 470 -23.31 13.45 -16.73
CA LEU A 470 -24.31 12.51 -16.18
C LEU A 470 -25.10 11.72 -17.24
N GLU A 471 -24.72 11.76 -18.49
CA GLU A 471 -25.25 10.85 -19.50
C GLU A 471 -24.68 9.44 -19.28
N HIS A 472 -25.53 8.43 -19.32
CA HIS A 472 -25.10 7.03 -19.24
C HIS A 472 -24.31 6.64 -20.49
N VAL A 473 -23.10 6.11 -20.27
CA VAL A 473 -22.20 5.59 -21.31
C VAL A 473 -22.37 4.07 -21.37
N PRO A 474 -23.04 3.52 -22.38
CA PRO A 474 -23.27 2.08 -22.45
C PRO A 474 -22.00 1.31 -22.74
N GLY A 475 -21.88 0.09 -22.19
CA GLY A 475 -20.80 -0.85 -22.49
C GLY A 475 -19.62 -0.75 -21.51
N LEU A 476 -19.73 0.06 -20.46
CA LEU A 476 -18.73 0.13 -19.39
C LEU A 476 -19.00 -0.89 -18.26
N ASP A 477 -20.13 -1.55 -18.29
CA ASP A 477 -20.57 -2.55 -17.32
C ASP A 477 -19.91 -3.94 -17.53
N ARG A 478 -18.68 -4.00 -18.05
CA ARG A 478 -17.99 -5.23 -18.40
C ARG A 478 -16.52 -5.23 -18.04
N GLY A 479 -16.05 -6.39 -17.60
CA GLY A 479 -14.62 -6.59 -17.35
C GLY A 479 -14.11 -5.79 -16.16
N GLY A 480 -12.80 -5.78 -16.02
CA GLY A 480 -12.08 -5.03 -15.01
C GLY A 480 -12.08 -5.64 -13.62
N TRP A 481 -11.11 -5.21 -12.83
CA TRP A 481 -10.92 -5.64 -11.46
C TRP A 481 -11.00 -4.44 -10.51
N TYR A 482 -11.59 -4.64 -9.34
CA TYR A 482 -11.54 -3.65 -8.26
C TYR A 482 -10.09 -3.41 -7.86
N ASP A 483 -9.67 -2.14 -7.79
CA ASP A 483 -8.25 -1.77 -7.71
C ASP A 483 -7.61 -2.20 -6.38
N ALA A 484 -7.87 -1.48 -5.34
CA ALA A 484 -7.28 -1.75 -4.02
C ALA A 484 -8.30 -2.27 -3.00
N GLY A 485 -9.41 -2.83 -3.49
CA GLY A 485 -10.55 -3.25 -2.68
C GLY A 485 -11.54 -2.12 -2.38
N ASP A 486 -11.34 -0.96 -2.95
CA ASP A 486 -12.36 0.04 -3.23
C ASP A 486 -13.01 -0.25 -4.59
N GLU A 487 -13.93 0.58 -5.00
CA GLU A 487 -14.79 0.27 -6.16
C GLU A 487 -14.39 1.08 -7.39
N ASP A 488 -13.09 1.33 -7.57
CA ASP A 488 -12.61 2.05 -8.74
C ASP A 488 -11.91 1.16 -9.77
N PHE A 489 -11.92 1.62 -11.02
CA PHE A 489 -11.16 1.07 -12.13
C PHE A 489 -10.26 2.17 -12.69
N ARG A 490 -8.98 2.10 -12.41
CA ARG A 490 -7.96 2.98 -13.04
C ARG A 490 -7.48 2.35 -14.33
N VAL A 491 -7.47 3.11 -15.41
CA VAL A 491 -7.03 2.54 -16.71
C VAL A 491 -5.62 1.96 -16.63
N GLU A 492 -4.74 2.58 -15.88
CA GLU A 492 -3.35 2.11 -15.68
C GLU A 492 -3.26 0.81 -14.86
N SER A 493 -4.12 0.61 -13.86
CA SER A 493 -4.16 -0.65 -13.10
C SER A 493 -4.70 -1.77 -13.96
N GLN A 494 -5.78 -1.51 -14.69
CA GLN A 494 -6.42 -2.49 -15.57
C GLN A 494 -5.47 -2.92 -16.70
N SER A 495 -4.87 -1.96 -17.41
CA SER A 495 -3.96 -2.26 -18.51
C SER A 495 -2.65 -2.87 -18.01
N GLY A 496 -2.12 -2.41 -16.88
CA GLY A 496 -0.91 -2.97 -16.27
C GLY A 496 -1.06 -4.43 -15.89
N GLU A 497 -2.24 -4.82 -15.37
CA GLU A 497 -2.57 -6.22 -15.09
C GLU A 497 -2.62 -7.05 -16.36
N VAL A 498 -3.28 -6.55 -17.42
CA VAL A 498 -3.29 -7.18 -18.74
C VAL A 498 -1.87 -7.40 -19.27
N PHE A 499 -0.99 -6.39 -19.14
CA PHE A 499 0.40 -6.51 -19.54
C PHE A 499 1.12 -7.62 -18.80
N MET A 500 1.00 -7.65 -17.47
CA MET A 500 1.75 -8.58 -16.63
C MET A 500 1.31 -10.03 -16.85
N LEU A 501 -0.01 -10.25 -16.96
CA LEU A 501 -0.56 -11.58 -17.28
C LEU A 501 -0.15 -12.03 -18.69
N SER A 502 -0.18 -11.13 -19.67
CA SER A 502 0.28 -11.43 -21.05
C SER A 502 1.77 -11.76 -21.07
N ALA A 503 2.59 -11.01 -20.36
CA ALA A 503 4.01 -11.30 -20.24
C ALA A 503 4.28 -12.65 -19.57
N ALA A 504 3.53 -12.99 -18.50
CA ALA A 504 3.65 -14.28 -17.84
C ALA A 504 3.22 -15.45 -18.75
N TYR A 505 2.16 -15.28 -19.53
CA TYR A 505 1.74 -16.28 -20.50
C TYR A 505 2.76 -16.47 -21.61
N ASP A 506 3.27 -15.39 -22.19
CA ASP A 506 4.24 -15.40 -23.29
C ASP A 506 5.58 -16.06 -22.88
N GLU A 507 6.07 -15.73 -21.66
CA GLU A 507 7.37 -16.23 -21.18
C GLU A 507 7.28 -17.67 -20.64
N PHE A 508 6.21 -18.04 -19.94
CA PHE A 508 6.14 -19.30 -19.18
C PHE A 508 5.05 -20.25 -19.63
N ASN A 509 4.22 -19.89 -20.61
CA ASN A 509 3.15 -20.71 -21.18
C ASN A 509 2.22 -21.29 -20.07
N VAL A 510 1.71 -20.44 -19.21
CA VAL A 510 0.83 -20.83 -18.10
C VAL A 510 -0.50 -21.35 -18.65
N LEU A 511 -0.76 -22.66 -18.45
CA LEU A 511 -1.96 -23.33 -18.97
C LEU A 511 -2.88 -23.83 -17.84
N ARG A 512 -2.79 -23.23 -16.64
CA ARG A 512 -3.60 -23.60 -15.51
C ARG A 512 -5.09 -23.32 -15.78
N ASP A 513 -5.92 -24.30 -15.46
CA ASP A 513 -7.37 -24.27 -15.57
C ASP A 513 -7.94 -24.75 -14.21
N ASN A 514 -8.43 -23.85 -13.40
CA ASN A 514 -8.96 -24.09 -12.06
C ASN A 514 -10.28 -23.37 -11.82
N THR A 515 -10.66 -22.42 -12.69
CA THR A 515 -11.75 -21.48 -12.45
C THR A 515 -12.66 -21.39 -13.69
N LEU A 516 -13.95 -21.59 -13.50
CA LEU A 516 -14.93 -21.27 -14.53
C LEU A 516 -15.14 -19.75 -14.57
N ILE A 517 -14.93 -19.15 -15.74
CA ILE A 517 -15.21 -17.72 -15.99
C ILE A 517 -16.12 -17.60 -17.20
N ASP A 518 -17.40 -17.27 -16.94
CA ASP A 518 -18.41 -17.09 -17.96
C ASP A 518 -18.85 -15.62 -18.02
N GLN A 519 -18.33 -14.90 -19.02
CA GLN A 519 -18.61 -13.46 -19.21
C GLN A 519 -20.08 -13.18 -19.55
N ASP A 520 -20.75 -14.10 -20.26
CA ASP A 520 -22.15 -13.94 -20.65
C ASP A 520 -23.11 -14.10 -19.45
N LEU A 521 -22.80 -15.07 -18.58
CA LEU A 521 -23.56 -15.30 -17.34
C LEU A 521 -23.10 -14.41 -16.19
N ARG A 522 -22.01 -13.65 -16.36
CA ARG A 522 -21.37 -12.85 -15.32
C ARG A 522 -21.08 -13.69 -14.07
N LEU A 523 -20.48 -14.87 -14.29
CA LEU A 523 -20.27 -15.87 -13.26
C LEU A 523 -18.83 -16.33 -13.22
N VAL A 524 -18.26 -16.31 -12.03
CA VAL A 524 -16.99 -16.92 -11.71
C VAL A 524 -17.21 -18.00 -10.65
N GLU A 525 -16.74 -19.22 -10.90
CA GLU A 525 -16.76 -20.28 -9.91
C GLU A 525 -15.37 -20.85 -9.71
N ILE A 526 -14.75 -20.52 -8.57
CA ILE A 526 -13.42 -20.97 -8.18
C ILE A 526 -13.44 -22.47 -7.91
N ARG A 527 -12.40 -23.20 -8.34
CA ARG A 527 -12.24 -24.67 -8.28
C ARG A 527 -13.29 -25.43 -9.10
N GLU A 528 -13.63 -24.87 -10.25
CA GLU A 528 -14.49 -25.51 -11.24
C GLU A 528 -13.88 -25.30 -12.63
N PRO A 529 -12.94 -26.16 -13.08
CA PRO A 529 -12.28 -26.04 -14.38
C PRO A 529 -13.30 -26.03 -15.53
N ASP A 530 -13.08 -25.19 -16.55
CA ASP A 530 -13.96 -25.07 -17.72
C ASP A 530 -13.31 -25.50 -19.06
N GLY A 531 -12.04 -25.89 -19.02
CA GLY A 531 -11.29 -26.31 -20.18
C GLY A 531 -10.54 -25.20 -20.89
N GLN A 532 -10.47 -24.00 -20.27
CA GLN A 532 -9.73 -22.83 -20.78
C GLN A 532 -8.60 -22.46 -19.78
N PRO A 533 -7.48 -21.93 -20.26
CA PRO A 533 -6.47 -21.40 -19.36
C PRO A 533 -6.99 -20.14 -18.62
N ASP A 534 -7.00 -20.16 -17.30
CA ASP A 534 -7.48 -19.06 -16.45
C ASP A 534 -6.79 -17.72 -16.78
N ILE A 535 -5.49 -17.75 -17.07
CA ILE A 535 -4.72 -16.53 -17.36
C ILE A 535 -5.22 -15.83 -18.61
N LEU A 536 -5.62 -16.58 -19.66
CA LEU A 536 -6.16 -16.01 -20.90
C LEU A 536 -7.55 -15.42 -20.67
N GLN A 537 -8.39 -16.07 -19.85
CA GLN A 537 -9.70 -15.54 -19.46
C GLN A 537 -9.57 -14.28 -18.60
N GLN A 538 -8.55 -14.19 -17.75
CA GLN A 538 -8.25 -12.96 -16.98
C GLN A 538 -7.78 -11.83 -17.91
N ILE A 539 -6.88 -12.10 -18.88
CA ILE A 539 -6.47 -11.11 -19.87
C ILE A 539 -7.68 -10.57 -20.65
N GLU A 540 -8.56 -11.47 -21.13
CA GLU A 540 -9.81 -11.10 -21.79
C GLU A 540 -10.67 -10.19 -20.90
N HIS A 541 -10.79 -10.52 -19.62
CA HIS A 541 -11.57 -9.73 -18.66
C HIS A 541 -11.07 -8.30 -18.51
N GLY A 542 -9.74 -8.11 -18.43
CA GLY A 542 -9.14 -6.78 -18.41
C GLY A 542 -9.31 -6.02 -19.72
N LEU A 543 -9.20 -6.71 -20.85
CA LEU A 543 -9.40 -6.08 -22.16
C LEU A 543 -10.85 -5.63 -22.37
N LEU A 544 -11.83 -6.33 -21.82
CA LEU A 544 -13.23 -5.94 -21.90
C LEU A 544 -13.49 -4.54 -21.33
N THR A 545 -12.81 -4.15 -20.23
CA THR A 545 -12.95 -2.79 -19.69
C THR A 545 -12.09 -1.77 -20.44
N VAL A 546 -10.82 -2.07 -20.76
CA VAL A 546 -9.91 -1.09 -21.36
C VAL A 546 -10.25 -0.84 -22.84
N VAL A 547 -10.35 -1.91 -23.65
CA VAL A 547 -10.67 -1.82 -25.07
C VAL A 547 -12.16 -1.49 -25.26
N GLY A 548 -13.05 -2.10 -24.48
CA GLY A 548 -14.47 -1.79 -24.49
C GLY A 548 -14.74 -0.34 -24.09
N GLY A 549 -14.03 0.17 -23.09
CA GLY A 549 -14.09 1.58 -22.69
C GLY A 549 -13.63 2.53 -23.80
N TYR A 550 -12.54 2.19 -24.49
CA TYR A 550 -12.09 2.93 -25.67
C TYR A 550 -13.16 2.95 -26.78
N GLN A 551 -13.75 1.80 -27.09
CA GLN A 551 -14.80 1.69 -28.10
C GLN A 551 -16.06 2.50 -27.75
N ALA A 552 -16.44 2.50 -26.45
CA ALA A 552 -17.60 3.23 -25.96
C ALA A 552 -17.40 4.76 -25.99
N LEU A 553 -16.23 5.24 -25.58
CA LEU A 553 -15.95 6.66 -25.39
C LEU A 553 -15.25 7.33 -26.58
N GLY A 554 -14.70 6.54 -27.54
CA GLY A 554 -13.81 7.04 -28.58
C GLY A 554 -12.45 7.51 -28.09
N ARG A 555 -12.11 7.22 -26.82
CA ARG A 555 -10.86 7.51 -26.13
C ARG A 555 -10.70 6.63 -24.91
N LEU A 556 -9.49 6.59 -24.32
CA LEU A 556 -9.30 5.95 -23.02
C LEU A 556 -10.00 6.74 -21.92
N TYR A 557 -10.61 6.05 -20.99
CA TYR A 557 -11.05 6.67 -19.72
C TYR A 557 -9.84 6.91 -18.82
N ARG A 558 -9.96 7.84 -17.86
CA ARG A 558 -9.01 8.01 -16.75
C ARG A 558 -9.30 6.98 -15.66
N GLY A 559 -10.56 6.84 -15.31
CA GLY A 559 -11.04 5.91 -14.30
C GLY A 559 -12.56 5.92 -14.21
N ILE A 560 -13.07 4.87 -13.57
CA ILE A 560 -14.49 4.68 -13.24
C ILE A 560 -14.56 4.50 -11.73
N ILE A 561 -15.28 5.38 -11.01
CA ILE A 561 -15.28 5.40 -9.55
C ILE A 561 -16.62 5.86 -8.98
N VAL A 562 -16.95 5.36 -7.79
CA VAL A 562 -18.09 5.81 -7.00
C VAL A 562 -17.91 7.29 -6.62
N PRO A 563 -18.86 8.18 -6.91
CA PRO A 563 -18.71 9.62 -6.67
C PRO A 563 -18.74 10.01 -5.19
N THR A 564 -19.04 9.09 -4.27
CA THR A 564 -19.25 9.32 -2.84
C THR A 564 -18.25 8.57 -1.97
N LEU A 565 -18.20 8.91 -0.67
CA LEU A 565 -17.38 8.21 0.33
C LEU A 565 -17.89 6.80 0.68
N THR A 566 -18.97 6.34 0.10
CA THR A 566 -19.65 5.09 0.48
C THR A 566 -18.72 3.89 0.37
N GLN A 567 -17.89 3.85 -0.66
CA GLN A 567 -16.90 2.77 -0.86
C GLN A 567 -15.90 2.63 0.31
N TYR A 568 -15.63 3.71 1.03
CA TYR A 568 -14.68 3.70 2.15
C TYR A 568 -15.33 3.44 3.51
N VAL A 569 -16.62 3.72 3.67
CA VAL A 569 -17.30 3.60 4.96
C VAL A 569 -18.18 2.36 5.07
N MET A 570 -18.58 1.77 3.96
CA MET A 570 -19.51 0.64 3.94
C MET A 570 -18.85 -0.73 3.96
N GLY A 571 -17.62 -0.92 3.71
CA GLY A 571 -16.87 -2.18 3.63
C GLY A 571 -17.71 -3.44 3.39
N GLY A 572 -17.20 -4.43 2.72
CA GLY A 572 -17.91 -5.69 2.51
C GLY A 572 -18.29 -5.93 1.04
N ASP A 573 -19.43 -6.57 0.79
CA ASP A 573 -19.83 -6.95 -0.56
C ASP A 573 -20.22 -5.73 -1.40
N PHE A 574 -19.53 -5.50 -2.51
CA PHE A 574 -19.75 -4.42 -3.47
C PHE A 574 -21.18 -4.38 -4.01
N SER A 575 -21.79 -5.55 -4.20
CA SER A 575 -23.18 -5.64 -4.65
C SER A 575 -24.19 -5.04 -3.68
N GLY A 576 -23.80 -4.78 -2.44
CA GLY A 576 -24.62 -4.08 -1.44
C GLY A 576 -24.61 -2.56 -1.59
N GLN A 577 -23.72 -2.01 -2.42
CA GLN A 577 -23.52 -0.57 -2.57
C GLN A 577 -24.19 0.01 -3.82
N THR A 578 -24.64 -0.83 -4.74
CA THR A 578 -25.35 -0.46 -5.96
C THR A 578 -26.71 -1.14 -6.06
N ASP A 579 -27.66 -0.53 -6.74
CA ASP A 579 -28.94 -1.16 -7.08
C ASP A 579 -28.95 -1.77 -8.50
N ASN A 580 -27.85 -1.63 -9.24
CA ASN A 580 -27.67 -2.10 -10.61
C ASN A 580 -28.70 -1.56 -11.61
N LEU A 581 -29.24 -0.36 -11.37
CA LEU A 581 -30.20 0.33 -12.23
C LEU A 581 -29.71 1.74 -12.54
N ILE A 582 -29.66 2.13 -13.79
CA ILE A 582 -29.16 3.44 -14.24
C ILE A 582 -29.89 4.57 -13.50
N TYR A 583 -29.13 5.51 -12.97
CA TYR A 583 -29.66 6.68 -12.28
C TYR A 583 -30.48 7.56 -13.21
N ASP A 584 -31.68 7.96 -12.76
CA ASP A 584 -32.57 8.90 -13.44
C ASP A 584 -32.95 10.02 -12.44
N PRO A 585 -32.44 11.24 -12.60
CA PRO A 585 -32.73 12.34 -11.68
C PRO A 585 -34.16 12.80 -11.66
N ASP A 586 -34.99 12.37 -12.63
CA ASP A 586 -36.44 12.67 -12.70
C ASP A 586 -37.25 11.73 -11.80
N LEU A 587 -36.67 10.66 -11.27
CA LEU A 587 -37.31 9.73 -10.34
C LEU A 587 -37.10 10.14 -8.88
N GLU A 588 -38.04 9.83 -8.02
CA GLU A 588 -37.86 9.96 -6.57
C GLU A 588 -36.82 8.92 -6.07
N LEU A 589 -36.08 9.21 -4.99
CA LEU A 589 -34.96 8.40 -4.45
C LEU A 589 -35.22 6.88 -4.38
N HIS A 590 -36.45 6.46 -4.11
CA HIS A 590 -36.83 5.05 -4.00
C HIS A 590 -37.70 4.56 -5.15
N GLU A 591 -37.89 5.40 -6.15
CA GLU A 591 -38.67 5.03 -7.33
C GLU A 591 -37.81 4.24 -8.30
N ARG A 592 -38.37 3.15 -8.85
CA ARG A 592 -37.66 2.23 -9.74
C ARG A 592 -38.50 1.85 -10.94
N THR A 593 -37.86 1.77 -12.07
CA THR A 593 -38.40 1.14 -13.29
C THR A 593 -37.71 -0.22 -13.49
N LYS A 594 -37.74 -0.76 -14.69
CA LYS A 594 -36.95 -1.99 -15.00
C LYS A 594 -35.47 -1.75 -15.19
N THR A 595 -35.13 -0.55 -15.57
CA THR A 595 -33.75 -0.21 -16.02
C THR A 595 -33.20 1.04 -15.36
N HIS A 596 -34.01 1.81 -14.65
CA HIS A 596 -33.62 3.07 -14.01
C HIS A 596 -34.16 3.16 -12.60
N SER A 597 -33.46 3.90 -11.77
CA SER A 597 -33.90 4.24 -10.42
C SER A 597 -33.59 5.71 -10.08
N GLY A 598 -34.17 6.23 -9.03
CA GLY A 598 -33.78 7.54 -8.46
C GLY A 598 -32.63 7.46 -7.46
N MET A 599 -31.97 6.30 -7.33
CA MET A 599 -30.82 6.12 -6.44
C MET A 599 -29.53 6.53 -7.15
N PRO A 600 -28.77 7.52 -6.64
CA PRO A 600 -27.54 7.99 -7.28
C PRO A 600 -26.34 7.16 -6.83
N ASP A 601 -26.27 5.91 -7.19
CA ASP A 601 -25.23 4.95 -6.83
C ASP A 601 -24.34 4.53 -8.00
N ASP A 602 -24.64 4.99 -9.22
CA ASP A 602 -23.84 4.72 -10.42
C ASP A 602 -22.43 5.30 -10.28
N ARG A 603 -21.43 4.55 -10.72
CA ARG A 603 -20.06 5.07 -10.81
C ARG A 603 -19.94 6.09 -11.93
N TRP A 604 -18.99 7.02 -11.76
CA TRP A 604 -18.68 8.02 -12.78
C TRP A 604 -17.46 7.58 -13.58
N VAL A 605 -17.53 7.80 -14.90
CA VAL A 605 -16.38 7.66 -15.79
C VAL A 605 -15.73 9.01 -16.04
N PHE A 606 -14.45 9.09 -15.74
CA PHE A 606 -13.61 10.27 -15.93
C PHE A 606 -12.77 10.14 -17.19
N THR A 607 -12.53 11.26 -17.87
CA THR A 607 -11.66 11.34 -19.04
C THR A 607 -10.58 12.41 -18.83
N GLU A 608 -9.46 12.24 -19.49
CA GLU A 608 -8.35 13.18 -19.43
C GLU A 608 -7.57 13.22 -20.76
N GLU A 609 -6.70 14.21 -20.91
CA GLU A 609 -5.63 14.21 -21.89
C GLU A 609 -4.31 13.99 -21.15
N ASN A 610 -3.75 12.78 -21.26
CA ASN A 610 -2.51 12.42 -20.61
C ASN A 610 -1.65 11.53 -21.51
N PRO A 611 -0.79 12.13 -22.37
CA PRO A 611 0.03 11.36 -23.30
C PRO A 611 0.88 10.27 -22.65
N SER A 612 1.34 10.48 -21.41
CA SER A 612 2.16 9.50 -20.70
C SER A 612 1.36 8.24 -20.37
N ARG A 613 0.16 8.41 -19.79
CA ARG A 613 -0.73 7.30 -19.45
C ARG A 613 -1.25 6.60 -20.72
N GLU A 614 -1.63 7.38 -21.73
CA GLU A 614 -2.15 6.83 -22.97
C GLU A 614 -1.10 5.94 -23.68
N TYR A 615 0.16 6.37 -23.83
CA TYR A 615 1.21 5.53 -24.40
C TYR A 615 1.55 4.31 -23.56
N ASN A 616 1.44 4.42 -22.22
CA ASN A 616 1.58 3.26 -21.36
C ASN A 616 0.49 2.22 -21.63
N THR A 617 -0.77 2.66 -21.68
CA THR A 617 -1.92 1.79 -21.98
C THR A 617 -1.81 1.18 -23.40
N ILE A 618 -1.35 1.94 -24.39
CA ILE A 618 -1.06 1.40 -25.75
C ILE A 618 -0.08 0.23 -25.66
N ALA A 619 1.02 0.37 -24.89
CA ALA A 619 1.96 -0.73 -24.71
C ALA A 619 1.30 -1.95 -24.07
N ASP A 620 0.51 -1.72 -23.03
CA ASP A 620 -0.12 -2.79 -22.26
C ASP A 620 -1.10 -3.60 -23.10
N ILE A 621 -2.01 -2.95 -23.83
CA ILE A 621 -2.98 -3.64 -24.70
C ILE A 621 -2.30 -4.27 -25.94
N ALA A 622 -1.25 -3.65 -26.50
CA ALA A 622 -0.50 -4.23 -27.59
C ALA A 622 0.22 -5.53 -27.17
N ALA A 623 0.70 -5.62 -25.94
CA ALA A 623 1.34 -6.83 -25.40
C ALA A 623 0.39 -8.04 -25.37
N SER A 624 -0.92 -7.81 -25.15
CA SER A 624 -1.91 -8.88 -25.05
C SER A 624 -2.31 -9.49 -26.40
N VAL A 625 -2.01 -8.83 -27.51
CA VAL A 625 -2.46 -9.27 -28.84
C VAL A 625 -2.00 -10.69 -29.17
N ASN A 626 -0.74 -11.02 -28.88
CA ASN A 626 -0.21 -12.35 -29.15
C ASN A 626 -0.83 -13.42 -28.26
N SER A 627 -1.04 -13.11 -26.98
CA SER A 627 -1.68 -14.02 -26.02
C SER A 627 -3.13 -14.32 -26.38
N MET A 628 -3.86 -13.34 -26.93
CA MET A 628 -5.27 -13.50 -27.32
C MET A 628 -5.45 -14.22 -28.66
N ARG A 629 -4.46 -14.22 -29.56
CA ARG A 629 -4.54 -14.93 -30.84
C ARG A 629 -4.70 -16.45 -30.62
N GLY A 630 -5.74 -17.02 -31.23
CA GLY A 630 -6.08 -18.44 -31.08
C GLY A 630 -6.92 -18.76 -29.83
N PHE A 631 -7.03 -17.83 -28.89
CA PHE A 631 -7.97 -17.91 -27.77
C PHE A 631 -9.23 -17.08 -28.04
N ASN A 632 -9.07 -15.76 -28.31
CA ASN A 632 -10.13 -14.85 -28.74
C ASN A 632 -9.58 -13.91 -29.82
N ASP A 633 -9.69 -14.34 -31.08
CA ASP A 633 -9.17 -13.59 -32.24
C ASP A 633 -9.87 -12.24 -32.45
N GLU A 634 -11.14 -12.09 -32.06
CA GLU A 634 -11.90 -10.84 -32.16
C GLU A 634 -11.32 -9.82 -31.16
N MET A 635 -11.12 -10.22 -29.91
CA MET A 635 -10.50 -9.35 -28.90
C MET A 635 -9.05 -8.99 -29.25
N ALA A 636 -8.29 -9.93 -29.84
CA ALA A 636 -6.93 -9.65 -30.31
C ALA A 636 -6.91 -8.55 -31.40
N GLU A 637 -7.85 -8.59 -32.35
CA GLU A 637 -7.97 -7.58 -33.40
C GLU A 637 -8.47 -6.24 -32.85
N ASP A 638 -9.43 -6.26 -31.92
CA ASP A 638 -9.95 -5.06 -31.27
C ASP A 638 -8.84 -4.36 -30.46
N ALA A 639 -8.06 -5.12 -29.70
CA ALA A 639 -6.91 -4.61 -28.92
C ALA A 639 -5.84 -4.00 -29.83
N LEU A 640 -5.51 -4.70 -30.93
CA LEU A 640 -4.55 -4.18 -31.92
C LEU A 640 -5.07 -2.91 -32.60
N THR A 641 -6.35 -2.89 -33.00
CA THR A 641 -6.98 -1.73 -33.62
C THR A 641 -6.93 -0.52 -32.69
N ALA A 642 -7.36 -0.69 -31.43
CA ALA A 642 -7.31 0.36 -30.43
C ALA A 642 -5.87 0.89 -30.21
N ALA A 643 -4.89 -0.02 -30.07
CA ALA A 643 -3.49 0.36 -29.87
C ALA A 643 -2.95 1.18 -31.06
N VAL A 644 -3.22 0.75 -32.31
CA VAL A 644 -2.78 1.42 -33.52
C VAL A 644 -3.47 2.76 -33.73
N GLU A 645 -4.78 2.84 -33.51
CA GLU A 645 -5.53 4.09 -33.62
C GLU A 645 -5.04 5.11 -32.59
N LEU A 646 -4.86 4.70 -31.34
CA LEU A 646 -4.31 5.53 -30.28
C LEU A 646 -2.85 5.96 -30.55
N TRP A 647 -2.02 5.08 -31.12
CA TRP A 647 -0.64 5.43 -31.53
C TRP A 647 -0.62 6.55 -32.55
N ASN A 648 -1.54 6.58 -33.48
CA ASN A 648 -1.63 7.55 -34.59
C ASN A 648 -2.19 8.92 -34.15
N VAL A 649 -2.67 9.07 -32.92
CA VAL A 649 -3.08 10.39 -32.40
C VAL A 649 -1.85 11.26 -32.17
N ASP A 650 -1.86 12.47 -32.75
CA ASP A 650 -0.76 13.43 -32.53
C ASP A 650 -0.83 14.03 -31.12
N ARG A 651 0.28 13.97 -30.40
CA ARG A 651 0.41 14.43 -29.00
C ARG A 651 1.72 15.16 -28.79
N GLU A 652 1.67 16.21 -27.98
CA GLU A 652 2.89 16.83 -27.45
C GLU A 652 3.57 15.88 -26.46
N LEU A 653 4.88 15.64 -26.64
CA LEU A 653 5.65 14.71 -25.81
C LEU A 653 6.59 15.46 -24.87
N ASN A 654 6.57 15.05 -23.61
CA ASN A 654 7.64 15.29 -22.65
C ASN A 654 8.49 14.01 -22.50
N ASP A 655 9.53 14.04 -21.66
CA ASP A 655 10.41 12.88 -21.49
C ASP A 655 9.66 11.65 -20.95
N GLY A 656 8.69 11.83 -20.07
CA GLY A 656 7.85 10.75 -19.55
C GLY A 656 7.02 10.09 -20.65
N SER A 657 6.24 10.87 -21.39
CA SER A 657 5.42 10.35 -22.48
C SER A 657 6.28 9.80 -23.64
N ARG A 658 7.48 10.34 -23.86
CA ARG A 658 8.42 9.79 -24.84
C ARG A 658 8.96 8.42 -24.44
N ARG A 659 9.28 8.22 -23.15
CA ARG A 659 9.65 6.89 -22.63
C ARG A 659 8.54 5.87 -22.88
N ASN A 660 7.31 6.22 -22.53
CA ASN A 660 6.16 5.33 -22.71
C ASN A 660 5.84 5.11 -24.19
N LYS A 661 6.08 6.09 -25.06
CA LYS A 661 5.96 5.89 -26.52
C LYS A 661 6.99 4.90 -27.06
N VAL A 662 8.22 4.91 -26.55
CA VAL A 662 9.22 3.87 -26.90
C VAL A 662 8.73 2.48 -26.44
N ARG A 663 8.19 2.38 -25.23
CA ARG A 663 7.61 1.13 -24.74
C ARG A 663 6.43 0.66 -25.61
N ALA A 664 5.55 1.58 -26.01
CA ALA A 664 4.46 1.28 -26.94
C ALA A 664 4.96 0.78 -28.31
N ALA A 665 6.01 1.40 -28.85
CA ALA A 665 6.64 0.94 -30.08
C ALA A 665 7.20 -0.48 -29.96
N VAL A 666 7.80 -0.82 -28.82
CA VAL A 666 8.29 -2.18 -28.54
C VAL A 666 7.16 -3.21 -28.62
N GLU A 667 6.07 -2.98 -27.93
CA GLU A 667 4.97 -3.96 -27.88
C GLU A 667 4.18 -4.00 -29.21
N LEU A 668 4.00 -2.87 -29.88
CA LEU A 668 3.41 -2.84 -31.23
C LEU A 668 4.30 -3.57 -32.24
N TYR A 669 5.63 -3.43 -32.17
CA TYR A 669 6.55 -4.20 -33.00
C TYR A 669 6.44 -5.70 -32.72
N ARG A 670 6.36 -6.12 -31.44
CA ARG A 670 6.14 -7.53 -31.06
C ARG A 670 4.81 -8.08 -31.58
N ALA A 671 3.76 -7.25 -31.57
CA ALA A 671 2.41 -7.65 -32.01
C ALA A 671 2.29 -7.74 -33.54
N THR A 672 2.98 -6.88 -34.31
CA THR A 672 2.78 -6.71 -35.75
C THR A 672 3.99 -7.09 -36.62
N GLY A 673 5.21 -6.85 -36.12
CA GLY A 673 6.43 -6.93 -36.89
C GLY A 673 6.64 -5.78 -37.88
N ASP A 674 5.84 -4.70 -37.79
CA ASP A 674 5.88 -3.59 -38.74
C ASP A 674 7.12 -2.70 -38.57
N ASP A 675 7.73 -2.35 -39.67
CA ASP A 675 8.96 -1.53 -39.74
C ASP A 675 8.79 -0.14 -39.12
N GLU A 676 7.58 0.43 -39.11
CA GLU A 676 7.29 1.73 -38.49
C GLU A 676 7.69 1.80 -37.02
N TYR A 677 7.33 0.80 -36.23
CA TYR A 677 7.63 0.76 -34.79
C TYR A 677 9.11 0.47 -34.54
N ARG A 678 9.70 -0.43 -35.33
CA ARG A 678 11.15 -0.69 -35.30
C ARG A 678 11.94 0.58 -35.62
N ASP A 679 11.58 1.30 -36.66
CA ASP A 679 12.27 2.51 -37.11
C ASP A 679 12.15 3.61 -36.02
N TYR A 680 10.99 3.73 -35.34
CA TYR A 680 10.83 4.65 -34.19
C TYR A 680 11.76 4.29 -33.02
N ILE A 681 11.94 3.01 -32.69
CA ILE A 681 12.90 2.55 -31.69
C ILE A 681 14.32 2.93 -32.11
N LEU A 682 14.71 2.67 -33.33
CA LEU A 682 16.04 3.00 -33.84
C LEU A 682 16.30 4.53 -33.90
N GLU A 683 15.33 5.33 -34.30
CA GLU A 683 15.40 6.80 -34.24
C GLU A 683 15.48 7.35 -32.79
N SER A 684 14.96 6.62 -31.82
CA SER A 684 15.00 6.97 -30.43
C SER A 684 16.25 6.46 -29.69
N ARG A 685 17.24 5.87 -30.38
CA ARG A 685 18.40 5.19 -29.80
C ARG A 685 19.11 6.02 -28.70
N ASP A 686 19.54 7.26 -29.06
CA ASP A 686 20.26 8.10 -28.09
C ASP A 686 19.40 8.36 -26.83
N PHE A 687 18.11 8.62 -27.01
CA PHE A 687 17.18 8.82 -25.90
C PHE A 687 16.99 7.54 -25.04
N ILE A 688 16.97 6.36 -25.66
CA ILE A 688 16.89 5.07 -24.97
C ILE A 688 18.12 4.88 -24.08
N ILE A 689 19.30 5.14 -24.61
CA ILE A 689 20.57 4.99 -23.87
C ILE A 689 20.62 5.98 -22.70
N ASP A 690 20.30 7.26 -22.94
CA ASP A 690 20.25 8.28 -21.88
C ASP A 690 19.22 7.97 -20.78
N ASN A 691 18.18 7.19 -21.10
CA ASN A 691 17.12 6.79 -20.18
C ASN A 691 17.11 5.27 -19.90
N PHE A 692 18.25 4.59 -20.06
CA PHE A 692 18.33 3.12 -19.99
C PHE A 692 17.73 2.55 -18.69
N ARG A 693 18.02 3.17 -17.55
CA ARG A 693 17.49 2.79 -16.22
C ARG A 693 15.96 2.66 -16.20
N SER A 694 15.27 3.51 -16.98
CA SER A 694 13.80 3.56 -17.01
C SER A 694 13.17 2.67 -18.07
N ILE A 695 13.77 2.60 -19.28
CA ILE A 695 13.16 1.94 -20.45
C ILE A 695 14.02 0.85 -21.09
N GLY A 696 15.27 0.68 -20.65
CA GLY A 696 16.16 -0.33 -21.20
C GLY A 696 15.58 -1.75 -21.12
N TRP A 697 14.89 -2.06 -20.03
CA TRP A 697 14.20 -3.35 -19.86
C TRP A 697 13.15 -3.63 -20.94
N ALA A 698 12.38 -2.61 -21.34
CA ALA A 698 11.35 -2.77 -22.38
C ALA A 698 11.99 -3.02 -23.74
N VAL A 699 13.01 -2.22 -24.12
CA VAL A 699 13.73 -2.39 -25.38
C VAL A 699 14.50 -3.72 -25.41
N SER A 700 14.95 -4.22 -24.28
CA SER A 700 15.60 -5.52 -24.14
C SER A 700 14.73 -6.69 -24.63
N ARG A 701 13.40 -6.56 -24.59
CA ARG A 701 12.46 -7.58 -25.08
C ARG A 701 12.50 -7.77 -26.60
N VAL A 702 13.06 -6.80 -27.37
CA VAL A 702 13.11 -6.83 -28.84
C VAL A 702 14.48 -6.54 -29.41
N VAL A 703 15.50 -6.26 -28.59
CA VAL A 703 16.81 -5.81 -29.05
C VAL A 703 17.50 -6.79 -30.01
N HIS A 704 17.26 -8.09 -29.80
CA HIS A 704 17.79 -9.14 -30.64
C HIS A 704 16.94 -9.39 -31.91
N ASP A 705 15.63 -9.13 -31.85
CA ASP A 705 14.71 -9.26 -32.98
C ASP A 705 14.87 -8.13 -33.98
N ILE A 706 15.22 -6.93 -33.52
CA ILE A 706 15.53 -5.76 -34.35
C ILE A 706 16.78 -6.01 -35.21
N ASP A 707 17.72 -6.85 -34.75
CA ASP A 707 18.96 -7.25 -35.44
C ASP A 707 19.83 -6.03 -35.86
N ASP A 708 19.89 -4.98 -35.02
CA ASP A 708 20.79 -3.84 -35.21
C ASP A 708 22.01 -3.96 -34.30
N PRO A 709 23.21 -4.29 -34.83
CA PRO A 709 24.41 -4.46 -34.02
C PRO A 709 24.83 -3.21 -33.23
N ALA A 710 24.48 -2.03 -33.74
CA ALA A 710 24.85 -0.78 -33.08
C ALA A 710 23.93 -0.52 -31.87
N LEU A 711 22.64 -0.71 -32.02
CA LEU A 711 21.71 -0.64 -30.89
C LEU A 711 22.06 -1.67 -29.80
N THR A 712 22.28 -2.93 -30.21
CA THR A 712 22.64 -4.02 -29.26
C THR A 712 23.94 -3.72 -28.51
N SER A 713 24.97 -3.14 -29.22
CA SER A 713 26.22 -2.77 -28.56
C SER A 713 26.06 -1.65 -27.55
N ASP A 714 25.29 -0.62 -27.87
CA ASP A 714 25.08 0.52 -27.00
C ASP A 714 24.20 0.14 -25.79
N MET A 715 23.15 -0.64 -26.03
CA MET A 715 22.31 -1.22 -24.95
C MET A 715 23.15 -2.06 -23.97
N ARG A 716 24.03 -2.93 -24.50
CA ARG A 716 24.94 -3.73 -23.65
C ARG A 716 25.89 -2.86 -22.81
N SER A 717 26.40 -1.75 -23.37
CA SER A 717 27.25 -0.85 -22.61
C SER A 717 26.49 -0.14 -21.49
N ALA A 718 25.30 0.39 -21.82
CA ALA A 718 24.42 1.03 -20.82
C ALA A 718 23.94 0.04 -19.75
N ALA A 719 23.69 -1.21 -20.17
CA ALA A 719 23.37 -2.32 -19.27
C ALA A 719 24.47 -2.59 -18.24
N ALA A 720 25.75 -2.62 -18.70
CA ALA A 720 26.89 -2.85 -17.83
C ALA A 720 27.07 -1.71 -16.82
N ASP A 721 26.91 -0.46 -17.26
CA ASP A 721 26.98 0.71 -16.37
C ASP A 721 25.86 0.68 -15.34
N PHE A 722 24.62 0.40 -15.77
CA PHE A 722 23.46 0.32 -14.85
C PHE A 722 23.60 -0.85 -13.86
N TYR A 723 24.10 -2.00 -14.29
CA TYR A 723 24.27 -3.14 -13.39
C TYR A 723 25.38 -2.90 -12.35
N ALA A 724 26.44 -2.18 -12.71
CA ALA A 724 27.45 -1.78 -11.74
C ALA A 724 26.87 -0.90 -10.61
N ASP A 725 26.00 0.05 -10.98
CA ASP A 725 25.28 0.87 -9.97
C ASP A 725 24.37 0.00 -9.07
N ILE A 726 23.68 -0.99 -9.64
CA ILE A 726 22.85 -1.93 -8.86
C ILE A 726 23.72 -2.73 -7.88
N GLN A 727 24.84 -3.31 -8.36
CA GLN A 727 25.73 -4.08 -7.50
C GLN A 727 26.32 -3.26 -6.35
N GLU A 728 26.63 -1.97 -6.57
CA GLU A 728 27.03 -1.07 -5.52
C GLU A 728 25.91 -0.87 -4.49
N SER A 729 24.73 -0.55 -4.94
CA SER A 729 23.56 -0.28 -4.08
C SER A 729 22.99 -1.51 -3.39
N MET A 730 23.25 -2.73 -3.87
CA MET A 730 22.91 -3.97 -3.16
C MET A 730 23.65 -4.11 -1.81
N GLN A 731 24.71 -3.32 -1.59
CA GLN A 731 25.43 -3.30 -0.33
C GLN A 731 24.82 -2.36 0.72
N ASP A 732 23.84 -1.53 0.33
CA ASP A 732 23.23 -0.52 1.21
C ASP A 732 22.28 -1.13 2.25
N THR A 733 21.79 -2.34 2.00
CA THR A 733 20.88 -3.04 2.92
C THR A 733 21.31 -4.48 3.18
N PRO A 734 20.97 -5.06 4.33
CA PRO A 734 21.34 -6.44 4.65
C PRO A 734 20.63 -7.49 3.79
N TYR A 735 19.75 -7.07 2.90
CA TYR A 735 18.90 -7.94 2.06
C TYR A 735 19.45 -8.15 0.65
N GLY A 736 20.56 -7.50 0.28
CA GLY A 736 21.10 -7.52 -1.08
C GLY A 736 20.15 -6.85 -2.08
N LEU A 737 19.49 -5.79 -1.67
CA LEU A 737 18.54 -5.01 -2.46
C LEU A 737 18.80 -3.52 -2.25
N SER A 738 18.61 -2.74 -3.30
CA SER A 738 18.67 -1.29 -3.22
C SER A 738 17.27 -0.73 -3.02
N PHE A 739 16.95 -0.22 -1.86
CA PHE A 739 15.70 0.48 -1.62
C PHE A 739 15.79 1.42 -0.41
N ASP A 740 15.04 2.50 -0.50
CA ASP A 740 14.75 3.36 0.64
C ASP A 740 13.43 2.93 1.27
N MET A 741 13.43 2.69 2.56
CA MET A 741 12.17 2.43 3.28
C MET A 741 11.32 3.70 3.32
N GLN A 742 10.02 3.55 3.14
CA GLN A 742 9.05 4.65 3.10
C GLN A 742 7.86 4.35 4.01
N LEU A 743 7.01 5.35 4.20
CA LEU A 743 5.73 5.23 4.92
C LEU A 743 4.83 4.15 4.33
N TRP A 744 4.77 4.10 3.01
CA TRP A 744 4.14 3.05 2.25
C TRP A 744 5.16 1.96 1.96
N GLY A 745 4.86 0.71 2.22
CA GLY A 745 5.80 -0.39 2.04
C GLY A 745 6.39 -0.47 0.63
N ARG A 746 7.56 -1.10 0.51
CA ARG A 746 8.30 -1.17 -0.75
C ARG A 746 8.08 -2.46 -1.54
N GLY A 747 7.30 -3.39 -1.01
CA GLY A 747 7.11 -4.70 -1.64
C GLY A 747 6.70 -4.63 -3.11
N TRP A 748 5.75 -3.80 -3.46
CA TRP A 748 5.29 -3.67 -4.85
C TRP A 748 6.35 -3.07 -5.77
N THR A 749 7.03 -2.01 -5.34
CA THR A 749 8.09 -1.37 -6.14
C THR A 749 9.23 -2.33 -6.43
N LEU A 750 9.68 -3.06 -5.42
CA LEU A 750 10.73 -4.08 -5.57
C LEU A 750 10.32 -5.19 -6.54
N GLN A 751 9.08 -5.64 -6.49
CA GLN A 751 8.59 -6.63 -7.44
C GLN A 751 8.65 -6.12 -8.89
N GLY A 752 8.23 -4.88 -9.13
CA GLY A 752 8.35 -4.25 -10.44
C GLY A 752 9.81 -4.16 -10.91
N GLU A 753 10.74 -3.87 -10.01
CA GLU A 753 12.18 -3.87 -10.31
C GLU A 753 12.67 -5.29 -10.64
N GLY A 754 12.27 -6.30 -9.89
CA GLY A 754 12.60 -7.70 -10.16
C GLY A 754 12.14 -8.16 -11.54
N VAL A 755 10.93 -7.78 -11.97
CA VAL A 755 10.42 -8.07 -13.31
C VAL A 755 11.30 -7.42 -14.40
N ARG A 756 11.73 -6.17 -14.19
CA ARG A 756 12.64 -5.49 -15.14
C ARG A 756 13.99 -6.20 -15.21
N GLN A 757 14.52 -6.64 -14.08
CA GLN A 757 15.77 -7.39 -14.02
C GLN A 757 15.68 -8.72 -14.78
N TYR A 758 14.53 -9.39 -14.74
CA TYR A 758 14.30 -10.59 -15.56
C TYR A 758 14.50 -10.32 -17.06
N PHE A 759 13.86 -9.28 -17.62
CA PHE A 759 13.99 -8.98 -19.05
C PHE A 759 15.40 -8.51 -19.41
N LEU A 760 16.08 -7.79 -18.54
CA LEU A 760 17.46 -7.40 -18.74
C LEU A 760 18.40 -8.62 -18.69
N HIS A 761 18.17 -9.56 -17.77
CA HIS A 761 18.91 -10.81 -17.69
C HIS A 761 18.71 -11.67 -18.97
N LYS A 762 17.47 -11.82 -19.42
CA LYS A 762 17.19 -12.60 -20.67
C LYS A 762 17.89 -12.02 -21.90
N ALA A 763 18.01 -10.69 -22.00
CA ALA A 763 18.69 -10.02 -23.12
C ALA A 763 20.22 -10.01 -22.99
N PHE A 764 20.74 -9.87 -21.78
CA PHE A 764 22.16 -9.70 -21.49
C PHE A 764 22.60 -10.56 -20.29
N PRO A 765 22.51 -11.91 -20.38
CA PRO A 765 22.81 -12.79 -19.25
C PRO A 765 24.27 -12.75 -18.79
N GLU A 766 25.17 -12.27 -19.66
CA GLU A 766 26.59 -12.04 -19.34
C GLU A 766 26.84 -10.76 -18.51
N VAL A 767 25.82 -9.88 -18.39
CA VAL A 767 25.88 -8.62 -17.65
C VAL A 767 25.06 -8.73 -16.36
N PHE A 768 23.78 -9.09 -16.50
CA PHE A 768 22.88 -9.22 -15.37
C PHE A 768 22.84 -10.69 -14.92
N ASP A 769 23.19 -10.96 -13.67
CA ASP A 769 22.89 -12.25 -13.04
C ASP A 769 21.43 -12.27 -12.53
N LYS A 770 21.04 -13.33 -11.84
CA LYS A 770 19.70 -13.54 -11.32
C LYS A 770 19.57 -13.21 -9.83
N GLU A 771 20.63 -12.76 -9.19
CA GLU A 771 20.70 -12.58 -7.75
C GLU A 771 19.71 -11.52 -7.24
N TYR A 772 19.67 -10.35 -7.88
CA TYR A 772 18.73 -9.29 -7.50
C TYR A 772 17.28 -9.75 -7.54
N LEU A 773 16.86 -10.42 -8.61
CA LEU A 773 15.50 -10.97 -8.73
C LEU A 773 15.19 -11.98 -7.61
N LEU A 774 16.13 -12.86 -7.30
CA LEU A 774 15.96 -13.86 -6.23
C LEU A 774 15.88 -13.19 -4.85
N ASN A 775 16.66 -12.14 -4.63
CA ASN A 775 16.59 -11.34 -3.40
C ASN A 775 15.22 -10.65 -3.25
N VAL A 776 14.64 -10.14 -4.35
CA VAL A 776 13.27 -9.59 -4.33
C VAL A 776 12.25 -10.65 -3.90
N ILE A 777 12.31 -11.85 -4.47
CA ILE A 777 11.40 -12.94 -4.07
C ILE A 777 11.58 -13.28 -2.59
N HIS A 778 12.79 -13.40 -2.11
CA HIS A 778 13.05 -13.68 -0.69
C HIS A 778 12.51 -12.57 0.22
N PHE A 779 12.65 -11.31 -0.20
CA PHE A 779 12.09 -10.18 0.54
C PHE A 779 10.56 -10.29 0.66
N VAL A 780 9.87 -10.54 -0.43
CA VAL A 780 8.41 -10.75 -0.42
C VAL A 780 8.01 -11.97 0.42
N LEU A 781 8.83 -13.00 0.42
CA LEU A 781 8.53 -14.27 1.09
C LEU A 781 9.00 -14.36 2.56
N GLY A 782 9.50 -13.26 3.15
CA GLY A 782 9.77 -13.23 4.60
C GLY A 782 11.17 -12.75 5.02
N ARG A 783 12.10 -12.51 4.09
CA ARG A 783 13.42 -11.94 4.39
C ARG A 783 13.38 -10.42 4.29
N GLN A 784 12.67 -9.80 5.22
CA GLN A 784 12.46 -8.35 5.27
C GLN A 784 12.66 -7.80 6.68
N PRO A 785 12.89 -6.46 6.83
CA PRO A 785 13.13 -5.85 8.13
C PRO A 785 11.91 -5.89 9.07
N GLY A 786 12.19 -5.83 10.36
CA GLY A 786 11.20 -5.82 11.43
C GLY A 786 10.96 -7.19 12.06
N SER A 787 10.36 -7.17 13.25
CA SER A 787 10.16 -8.35 14.10
C SER A 787 9.16 -9.37 13.55
N ASN A 788 8.51 -9.06 12.45
CA ASN A 788 7.33 -9.77 11.97
C ASN A 788 7.59 -10.42 10.60
N ASN A 789 8.48 -11.38 10.58
CA ASN A 789 8.90 -12.07 9.40
C ASN A 789 7.81 -13.04 8.91
N GLN A 790 7.07 -12.65 7.89
CA GLN A 790 6.02 -13.42 7.24
C GLN A 790 6.01 -13.13 5.75
N SER A 791 5.52 -14.05 4.94
CA SER A 791 5.29 -13.80 3.52
C SER A 791 4.28 -12.66 3.33
N TYR A 792 4.56 -11.73 2.43
CA TYR A 792 3.61 -10.69 2.01
C TYR A 792 2.48 -11.26 1.14
N ALA A 793 2.72 -12.41 0.49
CA ALA A 793 1.70 -13.09 -0.31
C ALA A 793 0.79 -13.92 0.61
N SER A 794 -0.47 -13.52 0.71
CA SER A 794 -1.46 -14.19 1.56
C SER A 794 -1.63 -15.65 1.19
N GLY A 795 -1.52 -16.54 2.18
CA GLY A 795 -1.64 -17.97 2.00
C GLY A 795 -0.44 -18.65 1.33
N VAL A 796 0.67 -17.94 1.14
CA VAL A 796 1.91 -18.47 0.54
C VAL A 796 3.00 -18.61 1.61
N GLY A 797 3.58 -19.81 1.70
CA GLY A 797 4.61 -20.14 2.67
C GLY A 797 4.08 -20.58 4.02
N ALA A 798 4.98 -20.88 4.95
CA ALA A 798 4.65 -21.40 6.27
C ALA A 798 3.84 -20.41 7.12
N ARG A 799 4.13 -19.11 6.99
CA ARG A 799 3.37 -18.00 7.57
C ARG A 799 3.23 -16.87 6.55
N SER A 800 2.06 -16.26 6.50
CA SER A 800 1.80 -15.15 5.60
C SER A 800 0.95 -14.08 6.26
N LYS A 801 1.06 -12.87 5.77
CA LYS A 801 0.18 -11.76 6.13
C LYS A 801 -1.21 -11.93 5.52
N THR A 802 -2.17 -11.26 6.12
CA THR A 802 -3.53 -11.15 5.59
C THR A 802 -3.65 -9.83 4.86
N SER A 803 -4.07 -9.87 3.61
CA SER A 803 -4.41 -8.66 2.87
C SER A 803 -5.62 -7.97 3.50
N ALA A 804 -5.56 -6.66 3.62
CA ALA A 804 -6.51 -5.90 4.43
C ALA A 804 -7.19 -4.79 3.65
N TYR A 805 -7.96 -5.09 2.67
CA TYR A 805 -8.76 -4.08 1.98
C TYR A 805 -9.99 -4.69 1.30
N GLY A 806 -10.92 -3.87 0.83
CA GLY A 806 -12.12 -4.35 0.14
C GLY A 806 -12.96 -5.29 1.00
N ILE A 807 -13.33 -6.40 0.44
CA ILE A 807 -14.22 -7.38 1.10
C ILE A 807 -13.63 -7.98 2.39
N ASN A 808 -12.34 -7.83 2.64
CA ASN A 808 -11.70 -8.30 3.87
C ASN A 808 -11.76 -7.30 5.02
N ARG A 809 -12.15 -6.05 4.75
CA ARG A 809 -12.06 -4.94 5.70
C ARG A 809 -12.79 -5.22 7.01
N MET A 810 -13.91 -5.90 6.98
CA MET A 810 -14.80 -6.08 8.13
C MET A 810 -14.77 -7.47 8.77
N ASN A 811 -14.31 -8.50 8.12
CA ASN A 811 -14.56 -9.87 8.55
C ASN A 811 -13.33 -10.68 8.97
N TYR A 812 -12.14 -10.07 9.01
CA TYR A 812 -10.87 -10.74 9.36
C TYR A 812 -10.53 -11.93 8.46
N SER A 813 -11.17 -12.08 7.33
CA SER A 813 -10.80 -13.08 6.34
C SER A 813 -9.62 -12.60 5.52
N PHE A 814 -9.03 -13.47 4.74
CA PHE A 814 -7.98 -13.11 3.80
C PHE A 814 -8.31 -13.61 2.40
N ILE A 815 -7.76 -12.94 1.40
CA ILE A 815 -7.83 -13.36 0.00
C ILE A 815 -6.51 -14.05 -0.31
N PRO A 816 -6.49 -15.37 -0.56
CA PRO A 816 -5.26 -16.06 -0.96
C PRO A 816 -4.66 -15.44 -2.21
N GLY A 817 -3.34 -15.27 -2.22
CA GLY A 817 -2.62 -14.73 -3.37
C GLY A 817 -2.61 -13.21 -3.53
N GLY A 818 -3.33 -12.49 -2.70
CA GLY A 818 -3.15 -11.03 -2.57
C GLY A 818 -1.78 -10.74 -1.96
N VAL A 819 -1.05 -9.77 -2.51
CA VAL A 819 0.29 -9.40 -2.03
C VAL A 819 0.25 -8.01 -1.44
N ILE A 820 0.55 -7.92 -0.15
CA ILE A 820 0.51 -6.65 0.59
C ILE A 820 1.67 -5.73 0.22
N VAL A 821 1.50 -4.44 0.49
CA VAL A 821 2.55 -3.41 0.32
C VAL A 821 3.79 -3.73 1.15
N GLY A 822 3.59 -4.21 2.37
CA GLY A 822 4.63 -4.74 3.23
C GLY A 822 5.17 -3.75 4.26
N THR A 823 6.39 -3.99 4.69
CA THR A 823 7.05 -3.23 5.76
C THR A 823 7.21 -1.76 5.39
N ALA A 824 6.73 -0.89 6.26
CA ALA A 824 6.85 0.56 6.18
C ALA A 824 7.93 1.08 7.16
N LEU A 825 8.43 2.29 6.90
CA LEU A 825 9.29 3.00 7.81
C LEU A 825 8.46 3.99 8.63
N ILE A 826 8.46 3.80 9.94
CA ILE A 826 8.02 4.83 10.86
C ILE A 826 9.21 5.75 11.11
N GLN A 827 9.07 6.98 10.67
CA GLN A 827 10.16 7.95 10.71
C GLN A 827 10.69 8.16 12.14
N PRO A 828 12.03 8.21 12.33
CA PRO A 828 13.03 8.21 11.25
C PRO A 828 13.63 6.84 10.95
N ASP A 829 13.46 5.83 11.80
CA ASP A 829 14.32 4.65 11.79
C ASP A 829 13.62 3.32 12.18
N PHE A 830 12.32 3.30 12.40
CA PHE A 830 11.61 2.12 12.89
C PHE A 830 10.89 1.36 11.75
N PRO A 831 11.40 0.20 11.30
CA PRO A 831 10.69 -0.64 10.34
C PRO A 831 9.53 -1.37 11.02
N GLU A 832 8.36 -1.33 10.40
CA GLU A 832 7.14 -1.92 10.96
C GLU A 832 6.31 -2.64 9.92
N LEU A 833 5.76 -3.79 10.30
CA LEU A 833 4.74 -4.51 9.55
C LEU A 833 3.59 -4.87 10.50
N LYS A 834 2.55 -4.05 10.51
CA LYS A 834 1.35 -4.24 11.34
C LYS A 834 0.44 -5.34 10.78
N GLU A 835 -0.38 -5.88 11.68
CA GLU A 835 -1.39 -6.87 11.34
C GLU A 835 -2.71 -6.21 10.93
N PHE A 836 -3.35 -6.82 9.92
CA PHE A 836 -4.77 -6.56 9.64
C PHE A 836 -5.59 -6.75 10.95
N PRO A 837 -6.68 -5.97 11.16
CA PRO A 837 -7.36 -5.13 10.18
C PRO A 837 -7.03 -3.63 10.22
N TYR A 838 -6.04 -3.18 10.94
CA TYR A 838 -5.97 -1.77 11.35
C TYR A 838 -4.94 -0.91 10.62
N LEU A 839 -4.21 -1.48 9.68
CA LEU A 839 -3.28 -0.70 8.89
C LEU A 839 -3.29 -1.11 7.43
N TRP A 840 -4.19 -0.51 6.70
CA TRP A 840 -4.30 -0.76 5.28
C TRP A 840 -3.04 -0.37 4.51
N GLN A 841 -2.31 0.69 4.87
CA GLN A 841 -1.06 1.09 4.20
C GLN A 841 0.06 0.05 4.23
N GLN A 842 0.02 -0.91 5.13
CA GLN A 842 1.02 -1.99 5.19
C GLN A 842 0.46 -3.31 4.70
N SER A 843 -0.83 -3.52 4.82
CA SER A 843 -1.51 -4.77 4.47
C SER A 843 -2.49 -4.65 3.29
N GLU A 844 -2.51 -3.50 2.63
CA GLU A 844 -3.26 -3.24 1.41
C GLU A 844 -2.71 -4.04 0.23
N TYR A 845 -3.58 -4.38 -0.70
CA TYR A 845 -3.22 -4.88 -2.02
C TYR A 845 -3.74 -3.92 -3.10
N VAL A 846 -3.20 -4.06 -4.30
CA VAL A 846 -3.64 -3.26 -5.44
C VAL A 846 -3.47 -4.05 -6.73
N MET A 847 -4.31 -3.77 -7.71
CA MET A 847 -4.21 -4.35 -9.05
C MET A 847 -3.12 -3.64 -9.86
N GLY A 848 -2.55 -4.37 -10.81
CA GLY A 848 -1.57 -3.84 -11.74
C GLY A 848 -0.16 -3.64 -11.18
N GLY A 849 0.17 -4.19 -10.00
CA GLY A 849 1.50 -3.98 -9.42
C GLY A 849 1.99 -4.91 -8.34
N GLY A 850 1.10 -5.49 -7.58
CA GLY A 850 1.49 -6.36 -6.47
C GLY A 850 1.47 -7.84 -6.84
N ALA A 851 0.29 -8.41 -6.90
CA ALA A 851 0.09 -9.85 -6.97
C ALA A 851 0.56 -10.49 -8.29
N SER A 852 0.27 -9.89 -9.45
CA SER A 852 0.69 -10.42 -10.74
C SER A 852 2.19 -10.30 -10.97
N ASN A 853 2.84 -9.24 -10.46
CA ASN A 853 4.30 -9.16 -10.46
C ASN A 853 4.93 -10.28 -9.63
N PHE A 854 4.37 -10.59 -8.46
CA PHE A 854 4.84 -11.72 -7.65
C PHE A 854 4.64 -13.05 -8.37
N MET A 855 3.47 -13.26 -8.98
CA MET A 855 3.20 -14.44 -9.81
C MET A 855 4.26 -14.60 -10.91
N PHE A 856 4.54 -13.53 -11.66
CA PHE A 856 5.58 -13.51 -12.70
C PHE A 856 6.96 -13.86 -12.13
N LEU A 857 7.35 -13.26 -11.00
CA LEU A 857 8.67 -13.49 -10.40
C LEU A 857 8.85 -14.91 -9.88
N ALA A 858 7.80 -15.52 -9.33
CA ALA A 858 7.86 -16.91 -8.88
C ALA A 858 8.04 -17.87 -10.06
N LEU A 859 7.32 -17.64 -11.17
CA LEU A 859 7.49 -18.36 -12.42
C LEU A 859 8.90 -18.14 -13.00
N ALA A 860 9.39 -16.90 -13.02
CA ALA A 860 10.73 -16.56 -13.49
C ALA A 860 11.83 -17.22 -12.66
N ALA A 861 11.70 -17.25 -11.34
CA ALA A 861 12.66 -17.92 -10.46
C ALA A 861 12.69 -19.44 -10.72
N HIS A 862 11.51 -20.05 -10.88
CA HIS A 862 11.42 -21.47 -11.23
C HIS A 862 12.13 -21.77 -12.57
N ASP A 863 11.81 -21.01 -13.60
CA ASP A 863 12.38 -21.18 -14.95
C ASP A 863 13.90 -21.00 -14.95
N LEU A 864 14.38 -19.85 -14.47
CA LEU A 864 15.82 -19.51 -14.44
C LEU A 864 16.70 -20.43 -13.59
N LEU A 865 16.15 -21.02 -12.53
CA LEU A 865 16.90 -21.93 -11.67
C LEU A 865 16.93 -23.35 -12.17
N ASN A 866 16.00 -23.75 -13.07
CA ASN A 866 15.91 -25.07 -13.68
C ASN A 866 16.39 -25.12 -15.14
N GLU A 867 16.78 -23.98 -15.77
CA GLU A 867 17.54 -23.95 -17.03
C GLU A 867 18.94 -24.57 -16.84
#